data_27153d167793a9e60fc17cf92959f6f4
#
_entry.id   27153d167793a9e60fc17cf92959f6f4
#
_cell.length_a   1.000
_cell.length_b   1.000
_cell.length_c   1.000
_cell.angle_alpha   90.00
_cell.angle_beta   90.00
_cell.angle_gamma   90.00
#
_symmetry.space_group_name_H-M   'P 1'
#
loop_
_entity.id
_entity.type
_entity.pdbx_description
1 polymer ?
#
loop_
_entity_poly.entity_id
_entity_poly.type
_entity_poly.pdbx_seq_one_letter_code
_entity_poly.pdbx_strand_id
1 'polypeptide(L)'
;DIKAVFRDNILYSPCIALEKITPAPPEAMEVLKSYDYQLNRTMVNEDEPAHMVRRLTREKMDAFIDAGRVDLVEALLYEVPLNVALHFLGVPEDEIAVFKTFSVAHSVNTWGRPTDEQQIAVAHSVGQFWQYAGKIIERMKQEPDGTGWMHETIRKNAQMPEVVTDSYVHSMMMAIIVAAHETTSLASANMFKTLLGHRQAWNDICEDPSLIPNVVEECLRYSGSIVAWRRQATAPARLGGVDLPVGAKLLIVQASGNQDVRQFEDGDRFDIYRDNAVDHLTFGYGSHQCMGKNIGRMEMRIFLEEFTRRLPHLKLSDQVFSYVPSTSFRGPEELWVEWDPGDNPERRAPAIARGDRHFPVGPPLRRDIARKVKVAGVRREAENVLGLTLADARGRALPNWSAGAHVELSTSGYDRKYSLCGQPGTGGYDLAILREANGRGGSAFLHDTIEDGMELRLRGPHNLFRLDESADRYVLVAGGIGITPIIAMADRLKALGKSYQVHYCGRGRASMAFLHRLERDHGSCLSVHAGDEGQRADLAQIVNDLPSGGQIYVCGPGRLISAAEQLTAHLPDGSFHFEFFAAGSAGLDPAVEKGFEVDLADSGLSLSVAADETLLDAILAAGIDIACDCREGLCGSCEVTVLEGEVDHRDMVLTRSERGGNTRMMSCCSRSLNGGKLKLAL
;
A
#
# COMPACT_ATOMS: atom_id res chain seq x y z
N ASP A 1 12.89 -3.11 -9.55
CA ASP A 1 11.52 -2.95 -9.12
C ASP A 1 10.90 -4.31 -8.79
N ILE A 2 10.58 -4.54 -7.51
CA ILE A 2 10.03 -5.81 -7.02
C ILE A 2 8.67 -6.09 -7.67
N LYS A 3 7.84 -5.07 -7.90
CA LYS A 3 6.53 -5.21 -8.56
C LYS A 3 6.68 -5.69 -10.01
N ALA A 4 7.68 -5.18 -10.75
CA ALA A 4 7.95 -5.64 -12.11
C ALA A 4 8.34 -7.12 -12.14
N VAL A 5 9.14 -7.57 -11.17
CA VAL A 5 9.52 -8.98 -11.04
C VAL A 5 8.33 -9.91 -10.83
N PHE A 6 7.34 -9.48 -10.06
CA PHE A 6 6.10 -10.26 -9.87
C PHE A 6 5.19 -10.23 -11.11
N ARG A 7 5.12 -9.08 -11.80
CA ARG A 7 4.23 -8.90 -12.95
C ARG A 7 4.68 -9.63 -14.20
N ASP A 8 5.98 -9.60 -14.49
CA ASP A 8 6.47 -10.02 -15.81
C ASP A 8 6.63 -11.55 -15.96
N ASN A 9 6.27 -12.36 -14.94
CA ASN A 9 6.38 -13.84 -14.95
C ASN A 9 7.74 -14.39 -15.45
N ILE A 10 8.77 -13.54 -15.49
CA ILE A 10 10.12 -13.92 -15.93
C ILE A 10 10.80 -14.83 -14.90
N LEU A 11 10.29 -14.81 -13.68
CA LEU A 11 10.84 -15.52 -12.53
C LEU A 11 9.89 -16.61 -12.05
N TYR A 12 10.39 -17.82 -12.00
CA TYR A 12 9.66 -19.00 -11.54
C TYR A 12 9.85 -19.24 -10.04
N SER A 13 8.76 -19.56 -9.31
CA SER A 13 8.85 -19.99 -7.91
C SER A 13 9.09 -21.50 -7.83
N PRO A 14 10.19 -21.97 -7.24
CA PRO A 14 10.42 -23.40 -7.05
C PRO A 14 9.37 -24.08 -6.14
N CYS A 15 8.62 -23.29 -5.37
CA CYS A 15 7.55 -23.80 -4.51
C CYS A 15 6.27 -24.15 -5.29
N ILE A 16 6.11 -23.63 -6.52
CA ILE A 16 5.01 -23.95 -7.44
C ILE A 16 5.52 -24.96 -8.47
N ALA A 17 6.19 -26.01 -8.02
CA ALA A 17 6.65 -27.12 -8.87
C ALA A 17 5.49 -27.88 -9.58
N LEU A 18 4.25 -27.55 -9.22
CA LEU A 18 3.04 -28.14 -9.77
C LEU A 18 2.63 -27.57 -11.15
N GLU A 19 3.09 -26.38 -11.52
CA GLU A 19 2.84 -25.79 -12.85
C GLU A 19 3.76 -26.32 -13.96
N LYS A 20 4.73 -27.20 -13.66
CA LYS A 20 5.66 -27.75 -14.65
C LYS A 20 5.10 -28.91 -15.49
N ILE A 21 3.87 -29.28 -15.28
CA ILE A 21 3.23 -30.30 -16.11
C ILE A 21 2.50 -29.58 -17.24
N THR A 22 3.21 -29.28 -18.32
CA THR A 22 2.71 -28.69 -19.58
C THR A 22 2.11 -27.27 -19.39
N PRO A 23 2.38 -26.29 -20.24
CA PRO A 23 1.64 -25.04 -20.19
C PRO A 23 0.15 -25.40 -20.29
N ALA A 24 -0.61 -25.01 -19.27
CA ALA A 24 -2.05 -25.24 -19.25
C ALA A 24 -2.65 -24.67 -20.54
N PRO A 25 -3.52 -25.41 -21.24
CA PRO A 25 -4.19 -24.89 -22.42
C PRO A 25 -4.82 -23.53 -22.13
N PRO A 26 -4.90 -22.61 -23.10
CA PRO A 26 -5.51 -21.28 -22.89
C PRO A 26 -6.90 -21.37 -22.23
N GLU A 27 -7.69 -22.38 -22.59
CA GLU A 27 -9.02 -22.63 -22.02
C GLU A 27 -8.96 -22.99 -20.53
N ALA A 28 -7.89 -23.69 -20.09
CA ALA A 28 -7.68 -24.00 -18.67
C ALA A 28 -7.30 -22.75 -17.86
N MET A 29 -6.49 -21.86 -18.45
CA MET A 29 -6.14 -20.59 -17.84
C MET A 29 -7.36 -19.66 -17.76
N GLU A 30 -8.25 -19.69 -18.75
CA GLU A 30 -9.48 -18.93 -18.75
C GLU A 30 -10.46 -19.41 -17.65
N VAL A 31 -10.57 -20.72 -17.46
CA VAL A 31 -11.36 -21.31 -16.38
C VAL A 31 -10.74 -21.00 -15.01
N LEU A 32 -9.44 -21.13 -14.86
CA LEU A 32 -8.74 -20.80 -13.61
C LEU A 32 -8.85 -19.30 -13.28
N LYS A 33 -8.74 -18.41 -14.27
CA LYS A 33 -8.91 -16.96 -14.10
C LYS A 33 -10.36 -16.58 -13.78
N SER A 34 -11.35 -17.17 -14.45
CA SER A 34 -12.76 -16.92 -14.13
C SER A 34 -13.13 -17.43 -12.74
N TYR A 35 -12.48 -18.50 -12.31
CA TYR A 35 -12.65 -19.10 -10.99
C TYR A 35 -12.02 -18.24 -9.89
N ASP A 36 -10.81 -17.71 -10.10
CA ASP A 36 -10.15 -16.79 -9.18
C ASP A 36 -10.98 -15.50 -8.99
N TYR A 37 -11.56 -15.00 -10.06
CA TYR A 37 -12.46 -13.83 -10.02
C TYR A 37 -13.77 -14.12 -9.28
N GLN A 38 -14.38 -15.30 -9.50
CA GLN A 38 -15.60 -15.70 -8.79
C GLN A 38 -15.33 -16.04 -7.33
N LEU A 39 -14.20 -16.66 -7.00
CA LEU A 39 -13.76 -16.91 -5.62
C LEU A 39 -13.62 -15.63 -4.82
N ASN A 40 -12.97 -14.61 -5.36
CA ASN A 40 -12.84 -13.33 -4.69
C ASN A 40 -14.17 -12.57 -4.56
N ARG A 41 -15.19 -12.90 -5.36
CA ARG A 41 -16.50 -12.21 -5.36
C ARG A 41 -17.61 -12.98 -4.66
N THR A 42 -17.62 -14.32 -4.73
CA THR A 42 -18.71 -15.17 -4.20
C THR A 42 -18.41 -15.83 -2.86
N MET A 43 -17.13 -16.03 -2.52
CA MET A 43 -16.76 -16.66 -1.25
C MET A 43 -16.58 -15.67 -0.10
N VAL A 44 -16.58 -14.39 -0.37
CA VAL A 44 -16.72 -13.34 0.61
C VAL A 44 -18.16 -12.81 0.56
N ASN A 45 -19.12 -13.71 0.52
CA ASN A 45 -20.46 -13.35 0.95
C ASN A 45 -20.33 -13.11 2.47
N GLU A 46 -20.34 -11.83 2.84
CA GLU A 46 -19.79 -11.23 4.05
C GLU A 46 -20.27 -11.85 5.35
N ASP A 47 -21.33 -12.63 5.33
CA ASP A 47 -22.00 -13.06 6.54
C ASP A 47 -21.49 -14.41 7.08
N GLU A 48 -21.29 -15.44 6.27
CA GLU A 48 -21.02 -16.77 6.79
C GLU A 48 -19.58 -16.98 7.29
N PRO A 49 -18.49 -16.67 6.52
CA PRO A 49 -17.13 -16.82 7.03
C PRO A 49 -16.81 -15.90 8.20
N ALA A 50 -17.29 -14.65 8.17
CA ALA A 50 -17.08 -13.71 9.26
C ALA A 50 -17.78 -14.15 10.55
N HIS A 51 -18.99 -14.67 10.45
CA HIS A 51 -19.72 -15.24 11.60
C HIS A 51 -18.99 -16.45 12.19
N MET A 52 -18.44 -17.31 11.34
CA MET A 52 -17.66 -18.47 11.79
C MET A 52 -16.38 -18.03 12.53
N VAL A 53 -15.59 -17.13 11.93
CA VAL A 53 -14.37 -16.61 12.57
C VAL A 53 -14.70 -15.98 13.91
N ARG A 54 -15.76 -15.17 13.97
CA ARG A 54 -16.19 -14.49 15.18
C ARG A 54 -16.64 -15.47 16.25
N ARG A 55 -17.44 -16.47 15.89
CA ARG A 55 -17.88 -17.54 16.79
C ARG A 55 -16.68 -18.30 17.38
N LEU A 56 -15.77 -18.79 16.53
CA LEU A 56 -14.59 -19.53 16.97
C LEU A 56 -13.67 -18.65 17.85
N THR A 57 -13.49 -17.40 17.50
CA THR A 57 -12.68 -16.45 18.29
C THR A 57 -13.27 -16.27 19.68
N ARG A 58 -14.58 -16.09 19.78
CA ARG A 58 -15.30 -15.93 21.06
C ARG A 58 -15.24 -17.20 21.92
N GLU A 59 -15.49 -18.36 21.33
CA GLU A 59 -15.41 -19.65 22.02
C GLU A 59 -14.00 -19.85 22.61
N LYS A 60 -12.95 -19.53 21.86
CA LYS A 60 -11.59 -19.61 22.36
C LYS A 60 -11.30 -18.59 23.45
N MET A 61 -11.74 -17.34 23.28
CA MET A 61 -11.57 -16.30 24.30
C MET A 61 -12.30 -16.66 25.59
N ASP A 62 -13.53 -17.16 25.50
CA ASP A 62 -14.32 -17.58 26.67
C ASP A 62 -13.62 -18.66 27.47
N ALA A 63 -12.81 -19.52 26.83
CA ALA A 63 -12.06 -20.56 27.50
C ALA A 63 -10.91 -20.02 28.37
N PHE A 64 -10.32 -18.85 28.04
CA PHE A 64 -9.15 -18.32 28.75
C PHE A 64 -9.33 -16.94 29.38
N ILE A 65 -10.45 -16.25 29.13
CA ILE A 65 -10.62 -14.83 29.48
C ILE A 65 -10.50 -14.54 30.99
N ASP A 66 -10.71 -15.54 31.83
CA ASP A 66 -10.56 -15.47 33.27
C ASP A 66 -9.18 -15.96 33.78
N ALA A 67 -8.31 -16.43 32.88
CA ALA A 67 -7.00 -16.97 33.26
C ALA A 67 -5.96 -15.89 33.60
N GLY A 68 -6.12 -14.69 33.08
CA GLY A 68 -5.20 -13.56 33.31
C GLY A 68 -3.87 -13.63 32.54
N ARG A 69 -3.54 -14.78 31.96
CA ARG A 69 -2.34 -15.00 31.13
C ARG A 69 -2.54 -16.19 30.19
N VAL A 70 -2.08 -16.06 28.94
CA VAL A 70 -2.20 -17.13 27.95
C VAL A 70 -1.13 -17.01 26.86
N ASP A 71 -0.77 -18.13 26.24
CA ASP A 71 -0.09 -18.11 24.94
C ASP A 71 -1.15 -18.01 23.83
N LEU A 72 -1.20 -16.86 23.16
CA LEU A 72 -2.20 -16.60 22.10
C LEU A 72 -2.01 -17.49 20.88
N VAL A 73 -0.76 -17.90 20.57
CA VAL A 73 -0.51 -18.77 19.41
C VAL A 73 -1.21 -20.10 19.62
N GLU A 74 -0.97 -20.76 20.75
CA GLU A 74 -1.57 -22.05 21.06
C GLU A 74 -3.09 -21.95 21.29
N ALA A 75 -3.51 -20.96 22.06
CA ALA A 75 -4.91 -20.88 22.52
C ALA A 75 -5.89 -20.46 21.42
N LEU A 76 -5.44 -19.67 20.40
CA LEU A 76 -6.34 -19.09 19.44
C LEU A 76 -5.76 -18.97 18.02
N LEU A 77 -4.57 -18.32 17.89
CA LEU A 77 -4.10 -17.83 16.58
C LEU A 77 -3.69 -18.95 15.63
N TYR A 78 -3.34 -20.12 16.14
CA TYR A 78 -3.05 -21.30 15.35
C TYR A 78 -4.34 -22.02 14.91
N GLU A 79 -5.27 -22.21 15.83
CA GLU A 79 -6.43 -23.08 15.60
C GLU A 79 -7.54 -22.43 14.76
N VAL A 80 -7.83 -21.15 14.98
CA VAL A 80 -8.91 -20.48 14.26
C VAL A 80 -8.63 -20.40 12.76
N PRO A 81 -7.46 -19.94 12.27
CA PRO A 81 -7.16 -19.93 10.84
C PRO A 81 -7.19 -21.32 10.20
N LEU A 82 -6.75 -22.36 10.91
CA LEU A 82 -6.83 -23.73 10.40
C LEU A 82 -8.27 -24.19 10.20
N ASN A 83 -9.13 -23.96 11.18
CA ASN A 83 -10.55 -24.34 11.07
C ASN A 83 -11.24 -23.57 9.94
N VAL A 84 -10.93 -22.29 9.76
CA VAL A 84 -11.45 -21.46 8.67
C VAL A 84 -10.98 -21.99 7.31
N ALA A 85 -9.71 -22.33 7.17
CA ALA A 85 -9.16 -22.89 5.94
C ALA A 85 -9.83 -24.22 5.56
N LEU A 86 -10.03 -25.11 6.52
CA LEU A 86 -10.66 -26.41 6.30
C LEU A 86 -12.14 -26.30 5.95
N HIS A 87 -12.87 -25.41 6.62
CA HIS A 87 -14.24 -25.09 6.30
C HIS A 87 -14.38 -24.52 4.87
N PHE A 88 -13.51 -23.57 4.52
CA PHE A 88 -13.44 -22.99 3.18
C PHE A 88 -13.20 -24.06 2.09
N LEU A 89 -12.34 -25.03 2.36
CA LEU A 89 -12.13 -26.16 1.46
C LEU A 89 -13.36 -27.07 1.37
N GLY A 90 -14.26 -27.02 2.33
CA GLY A 90 -15.40 -27.94 2.43
C GLY A 90 -15.00 -29.29 3.01
N VAL A 91 -13.93 -29.36 3.81
CA VAL A 91 -13.51 -30.57 4.52
C VAL A 91 -14.55 -30.90 5.58
N PRO A 92 -15.00 -32.16 5.67
CA PRO A 92 -15.95 -32.59 6.70
C PRO A 92 -15.47 -32.28 8.12
N GLU A 93 -16.35 -31.80 8.99
CA GLU A 93 -15.98 -31.35 10.35
C GLU A 93 -15.35 -32.47 11.20
N ASP A 94 -15.77 -33.71 11.01
CA ASP A 94 -15.23 -34.89 11.71
C ASP A 94 -13.78 -35.22 11.31
N GLU A 95 -13.30 -34.66 10.21
CA GLU A 95 -11.94 -34.89 9.69
C GLU A 95 -10.94 -33.79 10.13
N ILE A 96 -11.41 -32.66 10.66
CA ILE A 96 -10.58 -31.50 11.01
C ILE A 96 -9.45 -31.85 12.00
N ALA A 97 -9.76 -32.64 13.02
CA ALA A 97 -8.78 -33.06 14.02
C ALA A 97 -7.61 -33.88 13.43
N VAL A 98 -7.90 -34.69 12.41
CA VAL A 98 -6.88 -35.49 11.72
C VAL A 98 -6.05 -34.60 10.79
N PHE A 99 -6.68 -33.70 10.05
CA PHE A 99 -5.96 -32.76 9.20
C PHE A 99 -4.95 -31.90 9.96
N LYS A 100 -5.27 -31.48 11.20
CA LYS A 100 -4.36 -30.75 12.07
C LYS A 100 -3.01 -31.43 12.25
N THR A 101 -3.00 -32.77 12.32
CA THR A 101 -1.75 -33.51 12.54
C THR A 101 -0.76 -33.41 11.39
N PHE A 102 -1.21 -33.00 10.21
CA PHE A 102 -0.39 -32.88 9.00
C PHE A 102 0.05 -31.43 8.70
N SER A 103 -0.53 -30.41 9.34
CA SER A 103 -0.39 -29.01 8.95
C SER A 103 1.04 -28.45 9.06
N VAL A 104 1.83 -28.92 10.01
CA VAL A 104 3.17 -28.36 10.32
C VAL A 104 4.30 -28.93 9.45
N ALA A 105 4.15 -30.15 8.94
CA ALA A 105 5.26 -30.86 8.32
C ALA A 105 5.76 -30.24 7.00
N HIS A 106 4.88 -29.58 6.25
CA HIS A 106 5.20 -29.06 4.92
C HIS A 106 6.11 -27.81 4.93
N SER A 107 5.86 -26.88 5.86
CA SER A 107 6.60 -25.62 5.93
C SER A 107 8.06 -25.85 6.33
N VAL A 108 8.32 -26.77 7.23
CA VAL A 108 9.66 -27.13 7.68
C VAL A 108 10.51 -27.66 6.51
N ASN A 109 9.94 -28.52 5.67
CA ASN A 109 10.69 -29.11 4.54
C ASN A 109 10.92 -28.11 3.39
N THR A 110 9.92 -27.26 3.12
CA THR A 110 9.96 -26.38 1.96
C THR A 110 10.78 -25.11 2.20
N TRP A 111 10.70 -24.54 3.39
CA TRP A 111 11.30 -23.25 3.73
C TRP A 111 12.20 -23.25 4.97
N GLY A 112 12.24 -24.35 5.72
CA GLY A 112 13.10 -24.53 6.88
C GLY A 112 14.53 -24.95 6.52
N ARG A 113 15.26 -25.37 7.54
CA ARG A 113 16.57 -26.03 7.42
C ARG A 113 16.54 -27.30 8.26
N PRO A 114 15.74 -28.30 7.87
CA PRO A 114 15.60 -29.53 8.66
C PRO A 114 16.89 -30.33 8.66
N THR A 115 17.16 -31.02 9.76
CA THR A 115 18.18 -32.06 9.81
C THR A 115 17.75 -33.26 8.96
N ASP A 116 18.66 -34.20 8.66
CA ASP A 116 18.34 -35.40 7.90
C ASP A 116 17.23 -36.23 8.55
N GLU A 117 17.24 -36.34 9.88
CA GLU A 117 16.19 -37.02 10.64
C GLU A 117 14.85 -36.31 10.53
N GLN A 118 14.84 -34.96 10.62
CA GLN A 118 13.63 -34.17 10.41
C GLN A 118 13.11 -34.31 9.00
N GLN A 119 13.99 -34.34 7.97
CA GLN A 119 13.59 -34.54 6.58
C GLN A 119 12.88 -35.88 6.38
N ILE A 120 13.42 -36.97 6.98
CA ILE A 120 12.80 -38.29 6.93
C ILE A 120 11.42 -38.27 7.60
N ALA A 121 11.31 -37.68 8.79
CA ALA A 121 10.04 -37.56 9.50
C ALA A 121 9.00 -36.76 8.71
N VAL A 122 9.42 -35.65 8.12
CA VAL A 122 8.55 -34.82 7.26
C VAL A 122 8.13 -35.59 5.99
N ALA A 123 9.04 -36.33 5.35
CA ALA A 123 8.70 -37.12 4.16
C ALA A 123 7.64 -38.19 4.49
N HIS A 124 7.74 -38.83 5.64
CA HIS A 124 6.71 -39.76 6.11
C HIS A 124 5.36 -39.08 6.35
N SER A 125 5.36 -37.94 7.04
CA SER A 125 4.14 -37.15 7.31
C SER A 125 3.48 -36.68 6.02
N VAL A 126 4.26 -36.17 5.06
CA VAL A 126 3.75 -35.74 3.74
C VAL A 126 3.16 -36.94 2.97
N GLY A 127 3.81 -38.10 3.00
CA GLY A 127 3.29 -39.33 2.38
C GLY A 127 1.98 -39.80 3.00
N GLN A 128 1.86 -39.74 4.33
CA GLN A 128 0.61 -40.04 5.04
C GLN A 128 -0.49 -39.03 4.70
N PHE A 129 -0.14 -37.75 4.67
CA PHE A 129 -1.07 -36.70 4.30
C PHE A 129 -1.57 -36.86 2.86
N TRP A 130 -0.70 -37.22 1.91
CA TRP A 130 -1.09 -37.50 0.54
C TRP A 130 -2.15 -38.61 0.47
N GLN A 131 -1.92 -39.73 1.16
CA GLN A 131 -2.87 -40.84 1.20
C GLN A 131 -4.18 -40.43 1.86
N TYR A 132 -4.12 -39.65 2.92
CA TYR A 132 -5.30 -39.17 3.64
C TYR A 132 -6.11 -38.18 2.81
N ALA A 133 -5.47 -37.21 2.20
CA ALA A 133 -6.10 -36.25 1.29
C ALA A 133 -6.85 -36.98 0.15
N GLY A 134 -6.26 -38.02 -0.43
CA GLY A 134 -6.90 -38.85 -1.44
C GLY A 134 -8.20 -39.49 -0.94
N LYS A 135 -8.20 -40.03 0.28
CA LYS A 135 -9.42 -40.64 0.86
C LYS A 135 -10.53 -39.58 1.05
N ILE A 136 -10.19 -38.39 1.50
CA ILE A 136 -11.16 -37.31 1.69
C ILE A 136 -11.71 -36.83 0.34
N ILE A 137 -10.86 -36.67 -0.67
CA ILE A 137 -11.31 -36.33 -2.03
C ILE A 137 -12.29 -37.39 -2.58
N GLU A 138 -12.00 -38.69 -2.43
CA GLU A 138 -12.91 -39.75 -2.85
C GLU A 138 -14.24 -39.70 -2.07
N ARG A 139 -14.23 -39.38 -0.77
CA ARG A 139 -15.46 -39.16 -0.01
C ARG A 139 -16.24 -37.94 -0.56
N MET A 140 -15.56 -36.81 -0.82
CA MET A 140 -16.18 -35.62 -1.36
C MET A 140 -16.77 -35.81 -2.77
N LYS A 141 -16.17 -36.68 -3.60
CA LYS A 141 -16.72 -37.05 -4.90
C LYS A 141 -18.08 -37.75 -4.79
N GLN A 142 -18.39 -38.36 -3.64
CA GLN A 142 -19.67 -39.02 -3.37
C GLN A 142 -20.74 -38.05 -2.86
N GLU A 143 -20.37 -36.79 -2.60
CA GLU A 143 -21.24 -35.75 -2.11
C GLU A 143 -21.39 -34.64 -3.18
N PRO A 144 -22.14 -34.84 -4.28
CA PRO A 144 -22.17 -33.93 -5.43
C PRO A 144 -22.72 -32.53 -5.09
N ASP A 145 -23.57 -32.45 -4.08
CA ASP A 145 -24.16 -31.18 -3.58
C ASP A 145 -23.36 -30.54 -2.45
N GLY A 146 -22.18 -31.09 -2.13
CA GLY A 146 -21.28 -30.55 -1.14
C GLY A 146 -20.84 -29.12 -1.47
N THR A 147 -20.65 -28.31 -0.44
CA THR A 147 -20.22 -26.91 -0.54
C THR A 147 -18.72 -26.78 -0.27
N GLY A 148 -18.16 -25.63 -0.66
CA GLY A 148 -16.74 -25.34 -0.49
C GLY A 148 -15.94 -25.51 -1.78
N TRP A 149 -14.72 -24.96 -1.72
CA TRP A 149 -13.89 -24.83 -2.91
C TRP A 149 -13.47 -26.16 -3.53
N MET A 150 -13.20 -27.17 -2.71
CA MET A 150 -12.81 -28.48 -3.23
C MET A 150 -13.97 -29.20 -3.93
N HIS A 151 -15.20 -29.10 -3.43
CA HIS A 151 -16.37 -29.65 -4.10
C HIS A 151 -16.59 -29.02 -5.47
N GLU A 152 -16.40 -27.70 -5.60
CA GLU A 152 -16.47 -27.04 -6.90
C GLU A 152 -15.34 -27.50 -7.83
N THR A 153 -14.11 -27.63 -7.32
CA THR A 153 -12.97 -28.14 -8.08
C THR A 153 -13.23 -29.58 -8.58
N ILE A 154 -13.83 -30.44 -7.74
CA ILE A 154 -14.21 -31.80 -8.08
C ILE A 154 -15.30 -31.78 -9.15
N ARG A 155 -16.28 -30.90 -9.09
CA ARG A 155 -17.31 -30.77 -10.16
C ARG A 155 -16.67 -30.35 -11.49
N LYS A 156 -15.69 -29.42 -11.46
CA LYS A 156 -14.94 -29.05 -12.68
C LYS A 156 -14.06 -30.19 -13.20
N ASN A 157 -13.42 -30.96 -12.32
CA ASN A 157 -12.68 -32.16 -12.71
C ASN A 157 -13.58 -33.14 -13.45
N ALA A 158 -14.80 -33.38 -12.96
CA ALA A 158 -15.75 -34.28 -13.63
C ALA A 158 -16.21 -33.75 -15.01
N GLN A 159 -16.27 -32.42 -15.19
CA GLN A 159 -16.68 -31.80 -16.47
C GLN A 159 -15.52 -31.71 -17.48
N MET A 160 -14.30 -31.47 -17.01
CA MET A 160 -13.11 -31.19 -17.83
C MET A 160 -11.86 -31.88 -17.25
N PRO A 161 -11.82 -33.24 -17.21
CA PRO A 161 -10.73 -33.98 -16.55
C PRO A 161 -9.36 -33.80 -17.21
N GLU A 162 -9.33 -33.43 -18.48
CA GLU A 162 -8.08 -33.10 -19.21
C GLU A 162 -7.47 -31.74 -18.79
N VAL A 163 -8.27 -30.87 -18.21
CA VAL A 163 -7.87 -29.52 -17.75
C VAL A 163 -7.67 -29.52 -16.24
N VAL A 164 -8.70 -29.90 -15.49
CA VAL A 164 -8.67 -30.02 -14.02
C VAL A 164 -8.44 -31.51 -13.72
N THR A 165 -7.20 -31.93 -13.71
CA THR A 165 -6.84 -33.35 -13.53
C THR A 165 -7.01 -33.82 -12.08
N ASP A 166 -7.13 -35.14 -11.85
CA ASP A 166 -7.13 -35.71 -10.48
C ASP A 166 -5.87 -35.31 -9.68
N SER A 167 -4.72 -35.25 -10.36
CA SER A 167 -3.46 -34.80 -9.74
C SER A 167 -3.54 -33.34 -9.31
N TYR A 168 -4.19 -32.48 -10.09
CA TYR A 168 -4.42 -31.10 -9.73
C TYR A 168 -5.32 -30.99 -8.50
N VAL A 169 -6.47 -31.66 -8.49
CA VAL A 169 -7.41 -31.67 -7.34
C VAL A 169 -6.69 -32.11 -6.06
N HIS A 170 -5.90 -33.15 -6.13
CA HIS A 170 -5.15 -33.67 -5.00
C HIS A 170 -4.09 -32.68 -4.51
N SER A 171 -3.32 -32.13 -5.44
CA SER A 171 -2.27 -31.15 -5.12
C SER A 171 -2.84 -29.88 -4.49
N MET A 172 -3.99 -29.43 -4.95
CA MET A 172 -4.67 -28.24 -4.40
C MET A 172 -5.16 -28.47 -2.99
N MET A 173 -5.73 -29.65 -2.67
CA MET A 173 -6.11 -30.02 -1.30
C MET A 173 -4.90 -29.87 -0.35
N MET A 174 -3.77 -30.40 -0.75
CA MET A 174 -2.55 -30.35 0.08
C MET A 174 -1.96 -28.93 0.19
N ALA A 175 -1.93 -28.19 -0.92
CA ALA A 175 -1.29 -26.87 -0.98
C ALA A 175 -2.04 -25.81 -0.17
N ILE A 176 -3.37 -25.79 -0.24
CA ILE A 176 -4.18 -24.74 0.39
C ILE A 176 -4.14 -24.86 1.91
N ILE A 177 -4.14 -26.07 2.47
CA ILE A 177 -4.04 -26.25 3.93
C ILE A 177 -2.76 -25.61 4.46
N VAL A 178 -1.62 -25.77 3.78
CA VAL A 178 -0.35 -25.15 4.17
C VAL A 178 -0.40 -23.63 3.97
N ALA A 179 -0.94 -23.18 2.84
CA ALA A 179 -0.92 -21.76 2.48
C ALA A 179 -1.87 -20.91 3.35
N ALA A 180 -3.06 -21.43 3.66
CA ALA A 180 -4.12 -20.64 4.29
C ALA A 180 -4.01 -20.55 5.81
N HIS A 181 -3.29 -21.47 6.46
CA HIS A 181 -3.26 -21.57 7.91
C HIS A 181 -2.06 -20.87 8.54
N GLU A 182 -0.84 -21.37 8.26
CA GLU A 182 0.37 -20.94 8.96
C GLU A 182 0.68 -19.46 8.73
N THR A 183 0.45 -18.97 7.51
CA THR A 183 0.71 -17.57 7.15
C THR A 183 -0.17 -16.60 7.93
N THR A 184 -1.45 -16.90 8.09
CA THR A 184 -2.41 -16.06 8.85
C THR A 184 -2.14 -16.13 10.34
N SER A 185 -1.82 -17.32 10.87
CA SER A 185 -1.43 -17.51 12.26
C SER A 185 -0.22 -16.65 12.62
N LEU A 186 0.87 -16.75 11.85
CA LEU A 186 2.09 -15.96 12.07
C LEU A 186 1.87 -14.45 11.86
N ALA A 187 1.06 -14.05 10.86
CA ALA A 187 0.73 -12.65 10.65
C ALA A 187 -0.04 -12.07 11.84
N SER A 188 -1.01 -12.82 12.37
CA SER A 188 -1.79 -12.42 13.54
C SER A 188 -0.92 -12.33 14.81
N ALA A 189 -0.02 -13.28 15.01
CA ALA A 189 0.93 -13.24 16.13
C ALA A 189 1.87 -12.03 16.04
N ASN A 190 2.41 -11.75 14.85
CA ASN A 190 3.20 -10.54 14.58
C ASN A 190 2.38 -9.25 14.82
N MET A 191 1.11 -9.23 14.42
CA MET A 191 0.20 -8.10 14.63
C MET A 191 0.01 -7.80 16.12
N PHE A 192 -0.36 -8.78 16.92
CA PHE A 192 -0.51 -8.58 18.37
C PHE A 192 0.81 -8.18 19.03
N LYS A 193 1.92 -8.87 18.70
CA LYS A 193 3.26 -8.51 19.19
C LYS A 193 3.60 -7.05 18.88
N THR A 194 3.37 -6.61 17.65
CA THR A 194 3.67 -5.25 17.19
C THR A 194 2.80 -4.22 17.90
N LEU A 195 1.49 -4.44 17.93
CA LEU A 195 0.53 -3.51 18.54
C LEU A 195 0.71 -3.39 20.05
N LEU A 196 0.89 -4.49 20.74
CA LEU A 196 1.09 -4.47 22.20
C LEU A 196 2.46 -3.89 22.59
N GLY A 197 3.46 -4.00 21.69
CA GLY A 197 4.74 -3.29 21.81
C GLY A 197 4.64 -1.78 21.51
N HIS A 198 3.61 -1.34 20.77
CA HIS A 198 3.29 0.06 20.48
C HIS A 198 2.03 0.48 21.23
N ARG A 199 2.11 0.52 22.56
CA ARG A 199 0.96 0.70 23.46
C ARG A 199 -0.01 1.81 23.04
N GLN A 200 0.51 2.91 22.49
CA GLN A 200 -0.34 4.01 22.06
C GLN A 200 -1.22 3.62 20.86
N ALA A 201 -0.69 2.87 19.90
CA ALA A 201 -1.46 2.38 18.76
C ALA A 201 -2.58 1.42 19.22
N TRP A 202 -2.29 0.55 20.19
CA TRP A 202 -3.30 -0.30 20.81
C TRP A 202 -4.40 0.51 21.47
N ASN A 203 -4.05 1.53 22.25
CA ASN A 203 -5.05 2.39 22.90
C ASN A 203 -5.90 3.14 21.87
N ASP A 204 -5.28 3.61 20.78
CA ASP A 204 -5.99 4.34 19.71
C ASP A 204 -7.08 3.46 19.07
N ILE A 205 -6.81 2.17 18.81
CA ILE A 205 -7.82 1.25 18.25
C ILE A 205 -8.85 0.78 19.27
N CYS A 206 -8.54 0.79 20.56
CA CYS A 206 -9.54 0.57 21.61
C CYS A 206 -10.53 1.73 21.69
N GLU A 207 -10.06 2.97 21.52
CA GLU A 207 -10.88 4.18 21.54
C GLU A 207 -11.63 4.39 20.20
N ASP A 208 -10.99 4.10 19.07
CA ASP A 208 -11.55 4.24 17.73
C ASP A 208 -11.35 2.97 16.89
N PRO A 209 -12.22 1.98 17.04
CA PRO A 209 -12.15 0.74 16.29
C PRO A 209 -12.31 0.89 14.75
N SER A 210 -12.71 2.06 14.25
CA SER A 210 -12.75 2.32 12.80
C SER A 210 -11.36 2.29 12.16
N LEU A 211 -10.30 2.42 12.97
CA LEU A 211 -8.89 2.30 12.55
C LEU A 211 -8.47 0.84 12.27
N ILE A 212 -9.18 -0.16 12.79
CA ILE A 212 -8.81 -1.59 12.69
C ILE A 212 -8.46 -2.03 11.26
N PRO A 213 -9.25 -1.71 10.22
CA PRO A 213 -8.89 -2.12 8.86
C PRO A 213 -7.50 -1.64 8.43
N ASN A 214 -7.16 -0.38 8.69
CA ASN A 214 -5.84 0.15 8.32
C ASN A 214 -4.71 -0.37 9.21
N VAL A 215 -5.00 -0.60 10.47
CA VAL A 215 -4.04 -1.21 11.40
C VAL A 215 -3.61 -2.60 10.92
N VAL A 216 -4.53 -3.38 10.37
CA VAL A 216 -4.19 -4.69 9.78
C VAL A 216 -3.24 -4.51 8.59
N GLU A 217 -3.50 -3.56 7.68
CA GLU A 217 -2.60 -3.29 6.55
C GLU A 217 -1.21 -2.84 7.03
N GLU A 218 -1.14 -1.94 8.01
CA GLU A 218 0.14 -1.47 8.55
C GLU A 218 0.92 -2.58 9.29
N CYS A 219 0.23 -3.47 10.00
CA CYS A 219 0.87 -4.64 10.62
C CYS A 219 1.40 -5.60 9.55
N LEU A 220 0.65 -5.83 8.47
CA LEU A 220 1.08 -6.66 7.33
C LEU A 220 2.28 -6.03 6.61
N ARG A 221 2.31 -4.71 6.46
CA ARG A 221 3.45 -3.97 5.92
C ARG A 221 4.68 -4.08 6.82
N TYR A 222 4.54 -3.70 8.09
CA TYR A 222 5.63 -3.52 9.02
C TYR A 222 6.24 -4.84 9.51
N SER A 223 5.40 -5.83 9.78
CA SER A 223 5.77 -7.11 10.38
C SER A 223 5.01 -8.30 9.77
N GLY A 224 4.84 -8.31 8.45
CA GLY A 224 4.17 -9.40 7.75
C GLY A 224 4.84 -10.76 7.98
N SER A 225 4.04 -11.83 7.86
CA SER A 225 4.52 -13.20 8.06
C SER A 225 5.42 -13.71 6.94
N ILE A 226 5.33 -13.14 5.74
CA ILE A 226 6.16 -13.50 4.59
C ILE A 226 7.29 -12.48 4.43
N VAL A 227 8.54 -12.92 4.63
CA VAL A 227 9.71 -12.04 4.56
C VAL A 227 10.43 -12.13 3.21
N ALA A 228 10.46 -13.31 2.58
CA ALA A 228 11.16 -13.50 1.33
C ALA A 228 10.62 -14.68 0.51
N TRP A 229 10.73 -14.57 -0.81
CA TRP A 229 10.45 -15.66 -1.75
C TRP A 229 11.63 -15.94 -2.66
N ARG A 230 11.83 -17.22 -2.99
CA ARG A 230 12.80 -17.64 -3.98
C ARG A 230 12.21 -17.58 -5.39
N ARG A 231 13.03 -17.21 -6.37
CA ARG A 231 12.70 -17.20 -7.79
C ARG A 231 13.88 -17.76 -8.60
N GLN A 232 13.57 -18.17 -9.83
CA GLN A 232 14.60 -18.58 -10.80
C GLN A 232 14.26 -17.94 -12.14
N ALA A 233 15.25 -17.33 -12.78
CA ALA A 233 15.07 -16.74 -14.10
C ALA A 233 14.82 -17.84 -15.15
N THR A 234 13.71 -17.74 -15.89
CA THR A 234 13.35 -18.67 -16.99
C THR A 234 13.83 -18.16 -18.34
N ALA A 235 14.13 -16.87 -18.45
CA ALA A 235 14.71 -16.22 -19.62
C ALA A 235 15.80 -15.23 -19.16
N PRO A 236 16.70 -14.78 -20.06
CA PRO A 236 17.61 -13.69 -19.74
C PRO A 236 16.81 -12.44 -19.37
N ALA A 237 17.21 -11.77 -18.30
CA ALA A 237 16.55 -10.57 -17.81
C ALA A 237 17.58 -9.57 -17.26
N ARG A 238 17.19 -8.30 -17.12
CA ARG A 238 17.98 -7.28 -16.45
C ARG A 238 17.20 -6.65 -15.33
N LEU A 239 17.76 -6.63 -14.13
CA LEU A 239 17.10 -6.13 -12.92
C LEU A 239 18.08 -5.26 -12.12
N GLY A 240 17.70 -4.01 -11.85
CA GLY A 240 18.54 -3.09 -11.08
C GLY A 240 19.95 -2.89 -11.69
N GLY A 241 20.06 -2.92 -13.02
CA GLY A 241 21.34 -2.81 -13.73
C GLY A 241 22.14 -4.11 -13.82
N VAL A 242 21.69 -5.21 -13.20
CA VAL A 242 22.37 -6.53 -13.21
C VAL A 242 21.75 -7.43 -14.26
N ASP A 243 22.58 -8.01 -15.13
CA ASP A 243 22.15 -8.99 -16.13
C ASP A 243 22.00 -10.38 -15.48
N LEU A 244 20.82 -10.97 -15.64
CA LEU A 244 20.44 -12.26 -15.08
C LEU A 244 20.38 -13.31 -16.19
N PRO A 245 21.27 -14.33 -16.19
CA PRO A 245 21.17 -15.44 -17.14
C PRO A 245 19.99 -16.36 -16.78
N VAL A 246 19.59 -17.19 -17.75
CA VAL A 246 18.66 -18.31 -17.51
C VAL A 246 19.19 -19.17 -16.37
N GLY A 247 18.31 -19.55 -15.44
CA GLY A 247 18.66 -20.36 -14.28
C GLY A 247 19.20 -19.57 -13.08
N ALA A 248 19.42 -18.24 -13.21
CA ALA A 248 19.84 -17.41 -12.08
C ALA A 248 18.83 -17.53 -10.92
N LYS A 249 19.34 -17.75 -9.70
CA LYS A 249 18.55 -17.87 -8.49
C LYS A 249 18.47 -16.50 -7.81
N LEU A 250 17.25 -16.09 -7.45
CA LEU A 250 16.96 -14.81 -6.80
C LEU A 250 16.25 -15.04 -5.48
N LEU A 251 16.54 -14.20 -4.50
CA LEU A 251 15.78 -14.08 -3.26
C LEU A 251 15.10 -12.70 -3.27
N ILE A 252 13.78 -12.68 -3.34
CA ILE A 252 12.98 -11.47 -3.29
C ILE A 252 12.62 -11.21 -1.84
N VAL A 253 13.25 -10.20 -1.23
CA VAL A 253 13.04 -9.84 0.17
C VAL A 253 11.89 -8.84 0.26
N GLN A 254 10.66 -9.34 0.35
CA GLN A 254 9.43 -8.53 0.43
C GLN A 254 9.43 -7.64 1.68
N ALA A 255 9.92 -8.15 2.80
CA ALA A 255 10.03 -7.37 4.03
C ALA A 255 10.86 -6.09 3.86
N SER A 256 11.92 -6.13 3.03
CA SER A 256 12.70 -4.93 2.68
C SER A 256 11.89 -3.98 1.77
N GLY A 257 11.16 -4.54 0.78
CA GLY A 257 10.29 -3.74 -0.09
C GLY A 257 9.17 -3.03 0.68
N ASN A 258 8.67 -3.66 1.73
CA ASN A 258 7.65 -3.07 2.62
C ASN A 258 8.17 -1.92 3.51
N GLN A 259 9.48 -1.71 3.55
CA GLN A 259 10.12 -0.62 4.29
C GLN A 259 10.90 0.34 3.36
N ASP A 260 10.81 0.16 2.04
CA ASP A 260 11.50 1.01 1.07
C ASP A 260 11.00 2.45 1.18
N VAL A 261 11.89 3.36 1.56
CA VAL A 261 11.58 4.80 1.74
C VAL A 261 11.11 5.49 0.47
N ARG A 262 11.35 4.89 -0.71
CA ARG A 262 10.83 5.39 -2.00
C ARG A 262 9.32 5.14 -2.15
N GLN A 263 8.78 4.13 -1.48
CA GLN A 263 7.35 3.81 -1.46
C GLN A 263 6.68 4.26 -0.16
N PHE A 264 7.36 4.10 0.96
CA PHE A 264 6.82 4.37 2.29
C PHE A 264 7.70 5.42 2.99
N GLU A 265 7.26 6.66 3.04
CA GLU A 265 7.96 7.70 3.80
C GLU A 265 8.12 7.24 5.25
N ASP A 266 9.34 7.37 5.84
CA ASP A 266 9.64 6.85 7.18
C ASP A 266 9.27 5.35 7.33
N GLY A 267 9.69 4.52 6.35
CA GLY A 267 9.20 3.15 6.16
C GLY A 267 9.54 2.17 7.28
N ASP A 268 10.57 2.44 8.08
CA ASP A 268 10.99 1.69 9.28
C ASP A 268 10.15 2.03 10.52
N ARG A 269 9.29 3.06 10.46
CA ARG A 269 8.37 3.44 11.52
C ARG A 269 7.04 2.72 11.38
N PHE A 270 6.50 2.22 12.49
CA PHE A 270 5.14 1.73 12.61
C PHE A 270 4.17 2.89 12.79
N ASP A 271 3.22 3.07 11.88
CA ASP A 271 2.25 4.17 11.92
C ASP A 271 0.86 3.71 11.44
N ILE A 272 -0.05 3.50 12.37
CA ILE A 272 -1.44 3.04 12.10
C ILE A 272 -2.28 4.04 11.28
N TYR A 273 -1.78 5.24 11.05
CA TYR A 273 -2.40 6.26 10.20
C TYR A 273 -1.71 6.38 8.84
N ARG A 274 -0.84 5.45 8.49
CA ARG A 274 -0.22 5.38 7.16
C ARG A 274 -1.26 4.99 6.13
N ASP A 275 -1.64 5.91 5.26
CA ASP A 275 -2.73 5.71 4.30
C ASP A 275 -2.33 4.87 3.07
N ASN A 276 -1.02 4.76 2.78
CA ASN A 276 -0.50 3.86 1.75
C ASN A 276 -0.02 2.50 2.31
N ALA A 277 -0.39 2.14 3.53
CA ALA A 277 -0.03 0.85 4.11
C ALA A 277 -0.46 -0.33 3.21
N VAL A 278 -1.62 -0.21 2.54
CA VAL A 278 -2.17 -1.21 1.61
C VAL A 278 -1.25 -1.56 0.43
N ASP A 279 -0.28 -0.71 0.09
CA ASP A 279 0.68 -0.95 -0.99
C ASP A 279 1.75 -2.00 -0.65
N HIS A 280 1.66 -2.60 0.53
CA HIS A 280 2.60 -3.63 0.98
C HIS A 280 2.61 -4.85 0.05
N LEU A 281 3.75 -5.54 0.01
CA LEU A 281 3.97 -6.72 -0.82
C LEU A 281 3.73 -8.06 -0.09
N THR A 282 3.17 -8.04 1.11
CA THR A 282 2.98 -9.26 1.93
C THR A 282 2.07 -10.28 1.27
N PHE A 283 1.08 -9.82 0.49
CA PHE A 283 0.24 -10.70 -0.34
C PHE A 283 0.80 -10.96 -1.74
N GLY A 284 2.02 -10.55 -2.05
CA GLY A 284 2.58 -10.63 -3.40
C GLY A 284 1.99 -9.59 -4.34
N TYR A 285 2.24 -9.77 -5.64
CA TYR A 285 1.77 -8.89 -6.71
C TYR A 285 1.66 -9.66 -8.03
N GLY A 286 0.76 -9.23 -8.93
CA GLY A 286 0.55 -9.82 -10.25
C GLY A 286 -0.27 -11.12 -10.20
N SER A 287 -0.12 -11.97 -11.23
CA SER A 287 -0.90 -13.20 -11.42
C SER A 287 -0.81 -14.21 -10.28
N HIS A 288 0.21 -14.12 -9.43
CA HIS A 288 0.40 -14.95 -8.23
C HIS A 288 0.07 -14.22 -6.92
N GLN A 289 -0.65 -13.11 -6.96
CA GLN A 289 -1.10 -12.44 -5.74
C GLN A 289 -1.94 -13.41 -4.89
N CYS A 290 -1.82 -13.30 -3.57
CA CYS A 290 -2.52 -14.17 -2.62
C CYS A 290 -4.04 -14.17 -2.88
N MET A 291 -4.60 -15.34 -3.19
CA MET A 291 -6.03 -15.52 -3.38
C MET A 291 -6.82 -15.41 -2.06
N GLY A 292 -6.21 -15.75 -0.92
CA GLY A 292 -6.79 -15.67 0.41
C GLY A 292 -6.64 -14.29 1.09
N LYS A 293 -6.19 -13.25 0.39
CA LYS A 293 -5.89 -11.94 0.98
C LYS A 293 -7.06 -11.32 1.77
N ASN A 294 -8.29 -11.50 1.29
CA ASN A 294 -9.47 -10.93 1.94
C ASN A 294 -9.90 -11.76 3.17
N ILE A 295 -9.74 -13.08 3.12
CA ILE A 295 -10.00 -13.96 4.28
C ILE A 295 -9.01 -13.65 5.39
N GLY A 296 -7.71 -13.59 5.11
CA GLY A 296 -6.70 -13.24 6.10
C GLY A 296 -6.92 -11.86 6.73
N ARG A 297 -7.29 -10.85 5.92
CA ARG A 297 -7.69 -9.53 6.43
C ARG A 297 -8.89 -9.60 7.38
N MET A 298 -9.92 -10.34 6.98
CA MET A 298 -11.13 -10.51 7.78
C MET A 298 -10.83 -11.17 9.13
N GLU A 299 -10.06 -12.26 9.14
CA GLU A 299 -9.66 -12.93 10.38
C GLU A 299 -8.92 -11.98 11.31
N MET A 300 -7.87 -11.31 10.82
CA MET A 300 -7.08 -10.37 11.61
C MET A 300 -7.91 -9.21 12.15
N ARG A 301 -8.88 -8.68 11.39
CA ARG A 301 -9.79 -7.62 11.83
C ARG A 301 -10.71 -8.09 12.93
N ILE A 302 -11.28 -9.28 12.80
CA ILE A 302 -12.17 -9.87 13.83
C ILE A 302 -11.38 -10.14 15.10
N PHE A 303 -10.15 -10.65 15.02
CA PHE A 303 -9.29 -10.81 16.20
C PHE A 303 -9.09 -9.47 16.92
N LEU A 304 -8.71 -8.42 16.21
CA LEU A 304 -8.54 -7.09 16.83
C LEU A 304 -9.83 -6.56 17.41
N GLU A 305 -10.96 -6.71 16.72
CA GLU A 305 -12.25 -6.25 17.22
C GLU A 305 -12.62 -6.92 18.55
N GLU A 306 -12.51 -8.26 18.61
CA GLU A 306 -12.86 -9.00 19.82
C GLU A 306 -11.91 -8.67 20.98
N PHE A 307 -10.62 -8.61 20.73
CA PHE A 307 -9.62 -8.33 21.75
C PHE A 307 -9.65 -6.88 22.25
N THR A 308 -9.78 -5.89 21.37
CA THR A 308 -9.86 -4.47 21.78
C THR A 308 -11.11 -4.16 22.58
N ARG A 309 -12.19 -4.87 22.29
CA ARG A 309 -13.48 -4.72 23.00
C ARG A 309 -13.48 -5.41 24.35
N ARG A 310 -12.95 -6.65 24.45
CA ARG A 310 -13.04 -7.49 25.63
C ARG A 310 -11.82 -7.36 26.56
N LEU A 311 -10.64 -7.12 26.00
CA LEU A 311 -9.35 -7.04 26.69
C LEU A 311 -8.57 -5.75 26.33
N PRO A 312 -9.15 -4.54 26.48
CA PRO A 312 -8.48 -3.29 26.07
C PRO A 312 -7.16 -3.04 26.85
N HIS A 313 -7.02 -3.61 28.02
CA HIS A 313 -5.84 -3.52 28.90
C HIS A 313 -4.82 -4.65 28.71
N LEU A 314 -5.00 -5.51 27.69
CA LEU A 314 -4.06 -6.57 27.32
C LEU A 314 -2.63 -6.05 27.16
N LYS A 315 -1.64 -6.81 27.64
CA LYS A 315 -0.21 -6.49 27.58
C LYS A 315 0.60 -7.70 27.12
N LEU A 316 1.78 -7.45 26.54
CA LEU A 316 2.79 -8.50 26.40
C LEU A 316 3.32 -8.89 27.77
N SER A 317 3.42 -10.20 28.04
CA SER A 317 4.19 -10.69 29.16
C SER A 317 5.69 -10.50 28.89
N ASP A 318 6.49 -10.43 29.96
CA ASP A 318 7.95 -10.46 29.81
C ASP A 318 8.38 -11.83 29.25
N GLN A 319 8.98 -11.82 28.05
CA GLN A 319 9.33 -13.03 27.31
C GLN A 319 10.45 -12.79 26.30
N VAL A 320 11.20 -13.86 26.02
CA VAL A 320 12.16 -13.91 24.92
C VAL A 320 11.49 -14.62 23.75
N PHE A 321 11.42 -13.96 22.60
CA PHE A 321 10.75 -14.53 21.43
C PHE A 321 11.64 -15.55 20.70
N SER A 322 11.16 -16.76 20.53
CA SER A 322 11.60 -17.72 19.52
C SER A 322 10.77 -17.54 18.26
N TYR A 323 11.36 -17.82 17.11
CA TYR A 323 10.69 -17.67 15.82
C TYR A 323 10.77 -18.96 15.02
N VAL A 324 9.74 -19.20 14.23
CA VAL A 324 9.71 -20.37 13.33
C VAL A 324 10.99 -20.44 12.49
N PRO A 325 11.66 -21.60 12.42
CA PRO A 325 12.95 -21.76 11.74
C PRO A 325 12.77 -21.82 10.22
N SER A 326 12.28 -20.74 9.60
CA SER A 326 11.97 -20.65 8.18
C SER A 326 12.74 -19.53 7.50
N THR A 327 13.08 -19.71 6.22
CA THR A 327 13.74 -18.69 5.40
C THR A 327 12.75 -17.74 4.73
N SER A 328 11.49 -18.09 4.69
CA SER A 328 10.41 -17.33 4.06
C SER A 328 9.36 -16.83 5.05
N PHE A 329 9.03 -17.65 6.05
CA PHE A 329 8.04 -17.31 7.06
C PHE A 329 8.69 -16.76 8.32
N ARG A 330 8.05 -15.80 8.95
CA ARG A 330 8.50 -15.21 10.20
C ARG A 330 7.30 -14.91 11.11
N GLY A 331 7.35 -15.45 12.30
CA GLY A 331 6.43 -15.17 13.38
C GLY A 331 6.91 -15.85 14.66
N PRO A 332 6.51 -15.39 15.84
CA PRO A 332 6.86 -16.02 17.09
C PRO A 332 6.19 -17.39 17.20
N GLU A 333 6.90 -18.36 17.77
CA GLU A 333 6.37 -19.68 18.06
C GLU A 333 5.39 -19.65 19.23
N GLU A 334 5.61 -18.76 20.19
CA GLU A 334 4.75 -18.48 21.34
C GLU A 334 4.55 -16.99 21.50
N LEU A 335 3.38 -16.57 21.97
CA LEU A 335 3.04 -15.17 22.24
C LEU A 335 2.30 -15.06 23.56
N TRP A 336 3.05 -14.97 24.64
CA TRP A 336 2.49 -14.83 25.98
C TRP A 336 1.98 -13.40 26.21
N VAL A 337 0.73 -13.31 26.60
CA VAL A 337 0.05 -12.06 26.97
C VAL A 337 -0.57 -12.17 28.35
N GLU A 338 -0.77 -11.02 28.99
CA GLU A 338 -1.34 -10.95 30.33
C GLU A 338 -2.31 -9.78 30.51
N TRP A 339 -3.24 -9.93 31.42
CA TRP A 339 -4.24 -8.92 31.80
C TRP A 339 -4.76 -9.19 33.20
N ASP A 340 -5.42 -8.20 33.81
CA ASP A 340 -6.19 -8.43 35.03
C ASP A 340 -7.65 -8.80 34.65
N PRO A 341 -8.12 -10.02 34.94
CA PRO A 341 -9.50 -10.40 34.64
C PRO A 341 -10.54 -9.54 35.36
N GLY A 342 -10.19 -8.89 36.46
CA GLY A 342 -11.06 -7.96 37.20
C GLY A 342 -11.41 -6.71 36.40
N ASP A 343 -10.52 -6.30 35.48
CA ASP A 343 -10.67 -5.12 34.65
C ASP A 343 -11.46 -5.38 33.34
N ASN A 344 -11.83 -6.66 33.06
CA ASN A 344 -12.54 -7.00 31.83
C ASN A 344 -13.86 -6.24 31.72
N PRO A 345 -14.08 -5.43 30.66
CA PRO A 345 -15.27 -4.60 30.54
C PRO A 345 -16.57 -5.39 30.57
N GLU A 346 -16.58 -6.62 30.06
CA GLU A 346 -17.76 -7.50 30.04
C GLU A 346 -18.26 -7.91 31.43
N ARG A 347 -17.43 -7.84 32.47
CA ARG A 347 -17.86 -8.05 33.88
C ARG A 347 -18.85 -6.99 34.34
N ARG A 348 -18.71 -5.75 33.79
CA ARG A 348 -19.61 -4.62 34.12
C ARG A 348 -20.77 -4.51 33.12
N ALA A 349 -20.56 -4.92 31.87
CA ALA A 349 -21.53 -4.85 30.80
C ALA A 349 -21.44 -6.12 29.91
N PRO A 350 -22.13 -7.22 30.27
CA PRO A 350 -22.04 -8.51 29.55
C PRO A 350 -22.37 -8.44 28.05
N ALA A 351 -23.14 -7.44 27.61
CA ALA A 351 -23.46 -7.22 26.20
C ALA A 351 -22.20 -6.93 25.35
N ILE A 352 -21.13 -6.45 25.98
CA ILE A 352 -19.83 -6.19 25.30
C ILE A 352 -19.31 -7.46 24.65
N ALA A 353 -19.41 -8.62 25.29
CA ALA A 353 -18.95 -9.90 24.76
C ALA A 353 -19.66 -10.32 23.45
N ARG A 354 -20.79 -9.73 23.12
CA ARG A 354 -21.64 -10.11 21.98
C ARG A 354 -21.78 -9.03 20.90
N GLY A 355 -21.11 -7.89 21.05
CA GLY A 355 -21.17 -6.82 20.03
C GLY A 355 -20.56 -7.28 18.70
N ASP A 356 -21.18 -6.95 17.58
CA ASP A 356 -20.69 -7.21 16.24
C ASP A 356 -20.39 -5.89 15.54
N ARG A 357 -19.21 -5.82 14.91
CA ARG A 357 -18.86 -4.71 14.04
C ARG A 357 -18.67 -5.27 12.62
N HIS A 358 -19.28 -4.60 11.68
CA HIS A 358 -19.10 -4.90 10.27
C HIS A 358 -17.95 -4.07 9.71
N PHE A 359 -17.04 -4.72 9.00
CA PHE A 359 -15.98 -4.07 8.23
C PHE A 359 -16.17 -4.36 6.75
N PRO A 360 -15.99 -3.37 5.86
CA PRO A 360 -16.01 -3.63 4.43
C PRO A 360 -14.99 -4.69 4.03
N VAL A 361 -15.28 -5.49 3.03
CA VAL A 361 -14.33 -6.44 2.44
C VAL A 361 -13.23 -5.67 1.72
N GLY A 362 -12.03 -6.22 1.72
CA GLY A 362 -10.87 -5.60 1.08
C GLY A 362 -10.19 -4.53 1.95
N PRO A 363 -9.21 -3.81 1.41
CA PRO A 363 -8.50 -2.78 2.14
C PRO A 363 -9.38 -1.53 2.38
N PRO A 364 -9.05 -0.72 3.41
CA PRO A 364 -9.75 0.54 3.63
C PRO A 364 -9.45 1.54 2.50
N LEU A 365 -10.37 2.45 2.26
CA LEU A 365 -10.13 3.56 1.33
C LEU A 365 -9.12 4.53 1.95
N ARG A 366 -8.09 4.90 1.21
CA ARG A 366 -7.02 5.81 1.68
C ARG A 366 -7.57 7.13 2.24
N ARG A 367 -8.61 7.69 1.63
CA ARG A 367 -9.26 8.93 2.07
C ARG A 367 -9.86 8.86 3.47
N ASP A 368 -10.18 7.66 3.94
CA ASP A 368 -10.79 7.45 5.26
C ASP A 368 -9.73 7.38 6.37
N ILE A 369 -8.45 7.24 6.00
CA ILE A 369 -7.32 7.09 6.90
C ILE A 369 -6.71 8.47 7.17
N ALA A 370 -7.03 9.07 8.29
CA ALA A 370 -6.50 10.37 8.66
C ALA A 370 -6.30 10.46 10.18
N ARG A 371 -5.18 11.08 10.58
CA ARG A 371 -4.93 11.42 11.98
C ARG A 371 -5.59 12.73 12.36
N LYS A 372 -5.94 12.88 13.64
CA LYS A 372 -6.38 14.15 14.18
C LYS A 372 -5.17 15.01 14.55
N VAL A 373 -5.16 16.23 14.05
CA VAL A 373 -4.19 17.25 14.40
C VAL A 373 -4.91 18.49 14.91
N LYS A 374 -4.23 19.29 15.70
CA LYS A 374 -4.74 20.61 16.10
C LYS A 374 -3.84 21.71 15.57
N VAL A 375 -4.42 22.85 15.30
CA VAL A 375 -3.72 24.08 14.96
C VAL A 375 -3.02 24.58 16.23
N ALA A 376 -1.70 24.55 16.21
CA ALA A 376 -0.84 25.02 17.31
C ALA A 376 -0.42 26.49 17.17
N GLY A 377 -0.62 27.07 15.99
CA GLY A 377 -0.37 28.47 15.72
C GLY A 377 -0.82 28.89 14.33
N VAL A 378 -1.38 30.10 14.28
CA VAL A 378 -1.77 30.80 13.04
C VAL A 378 -0.99 32.08 12.92
N ARG A 379 -0.39 32.34 11.75
CA ARG A 379 0.39 33.57 11.50
C ARG A 379 0.20 34.06 10.07
N ARG A 380 0.44 35.34 9.84
CA ARG A 380 0.48 35.89 8.49
C ARG A 380 1.91 35.82 7.95
N GLU A 381 2.14 35.04 6.91
CA GLU A 381 3.46 34.90 6.27
C GLU A 381 3.73 35.97 5.21
N ALA A 382 2.71 36.36 4.45
CA ALA A 382 2.77 37.40 3.44
C ALA A 382 1.36 37.91 3.14
N GLU A 383 1.22 38.85 2.21
CA GLU A 383 -0.07 39.26 1.72
C GLU A 383 -0.79 38.07 1.09
N ASN A 384 -2.02 37.77 1.56
CA ASN A 384 -2.83 36.61 1.18
C ASN A 384 -2.18 35.25 1.44
N VAL A 385 -1.16 35.15 2.28
CA VAL A 385 -0.55 33.87 2.69
C VAL A 385 -0.65 33.71 4.20
N LEU A 386 -1.35 32.64 4.60
CA LEU A 386 -1.54 32.20 5.97
C LEU A 386 -0.54 31.09 6.30
N GLY A 387 0.23 31.26 7.37
CA GLY A 387 1.07 30.23 7.93
C GLY A 387 0.34 29.47 9.03
N LEU A 388 0.42 28.13 9.01
CA LEU A 388 -0.13 27.25 10.03
C LEU A 388 0.97 26.40 10.63
N THR A 389 0.94 26.24 11.95
CA THR A 389 1.70 25.20 12.65
C THR A 389 0.71 24.16 13.18
N LEU A 390 0.93 22.90 12.82
CA LEU A 390 0.09 21.77 13.22
C LEU A 390 0.83 20.87 14.20
N ALA A 391 0.12 20.37 15.20
CA ALA A 391 0.59 19.38 16.16
C ALA A 391 -0.40 18.20 16.24
N ASP A 392 0.08 17.03 16.66
CA ASP A 392 -0.81 15.89 16.95
C ASP A 392 -1.83 16.30 18.04
N ALA A 393 -3.11 15.98 17.86
CA ALA A 393 -4.18 16.36 18.79
C ALA A 393 -3.97 15.77 20.20
N ARG A 394 -3.25 14.65 20.31
CA ARG A 394 -2.92 13.97 21.57
C ARG A 394 -1.53 14.32 22.10
N GLY A 395 -0.83 15.29 21.49
CA GLY A 395 0.47 15.79 21.94
C GLY A 395 1.67 14.89 21.61
N ARG A 396 1.54 13.97 20.67
CA ARG A 396 2.63 13.12 20.18
C ARG A 396 3.44 13.83 19.10
N ALA A 397 4.62 13.29 18.78
CA ALA A 397 5.34 13.73 17.60
C ALA A 397 4.63 13.22 16.32
N LEU A 398 4.39 14.13 15.38
CA LEU A 398 3.98 13.77 14.03
C LEU A 398 5.11 12.99 13.32
N PRO A 399 4.80 12.15 12.30
CA PRO A 399 5.80 11.45 11.52
C PRO A 399 6.90 12.37 10.99
N ASN A 400 8.12 11.86 10.89
CA ASN A 400 9.18 12.59 10.22
C ASN A 400 8.88 12.69 8.71
N TRP A 401 9.53 13.62 8.02
CA TRP A 401 9.31 13.87 6.61
C TRP A 401 10.60 14.33 5.93
N SER A 402 10.68 14.24 4.62
CA SER A 402 11.81 14.67 3.81
C SER A 402 11.45 15.89 2.95
N ALA A 403 12.44 16.69 2.56
CA ALA A 403 12.24 17.88 1.75
C ALA A 403 11.48 17.57 0.46
N GLY A 404 10.45 18.37 0.15
CA GLY A 404 9.50 18.16 -0.93
C GLY A 404 8.22 17.45 -0.52
N ALA A 405 8.11 16.96 0.74
CA ALA A 405 6.90 16.31 1.22
C ALA A 405 5.72 17.29 1.38
N HIS A 406 4.51 16.75 1.22
CA HIS A 406 3.24 17.44 1.45
C HIS A 406 2.31 16.62 2.33
N VAL A 407 1.30 17.27 2.87
CA VAL A 407 0.19 16.66 3.59
C VAL A 407 -1.13 17.09 2.97
N GLU A 408 -2.16 16.27 3.16
CA GLU A 408 -3.53 16.62 2.81
C GLU A 408 -4.31 16.98 4.08
N LEU A 409 -4.87 18.18 4.09
CA LEU A 409 -5.79 18.65 5.13
C LEU A 409 -7.22 18.47 4.69
N SER A 410 -7.99 17.76 5.50
CA SER A 410 -9.44 17.61 5.36
C SER A 410 -10.15 18.57 6.32
N THR A 411 -11.01 19.40 5.75
CA THR A 411 -11.88 20.35 6.45
C THR A 411 -13.33 20.14 5.98
N SER A 412 -14.29 20.88 6.50
CA SER A 412 -15.72 20.77 6.16
C SER A 412 -15.99 20.79 4.64
N GLY A 413 -15.83 19.64 3.98
CA GLY A 413 -16.09 19.43 2.55
C GLY A 413 -14.92 19.74 1.61
N TYR A 414 -13.70 20.00 2.14
CA TYR A 414 -12.52 20.28 1.31
C TYR A 414 -11.34 19.42 1.75
N ASP A 415 -10.76 18.70 0.79
CA ASP A 415 -9.47 18.02 0.92
C ASP A 415 -8.44 18.77 0.06
N ARG A 416 -7.35 19.23 0.68
CA ARG A 416 -6.33 20.06 0.00
C ARG A 416 -4.93 19.68 0.41
N LYS A 417 -4.04 19.59 -0.58
CA LYS A 417 -2.62 19.28 -0.38
C LYS A 417 -1.82 20.56 -0.14
N TYR A 418 -0.91 20.50 0.84
CA TYR A 418 -0.01 21.58 1.20
C TYR A 418 1.37 21.05 1.47
N SER A 419 2.39 21.65 0.83
CA SER A 419 3.79 21.27 1.05
C SER A 419 4.25 21.66 2.44
N LEU A 420 5.06 20.80 3.05
CA LEU A 420 5.70 21.04 4.34
C LEU A 420 6.87 22.00 4.16
N CYS A 421 6.87 23.09 4.91
CA CYS A 421 7.84 24.19 4.78
C CYS A 421 8.62 24.51 6.07
N GLY A 422 8.40 23.72 7.13
CA GLY A 422 9.13 23.78 8.40
C GLY A 422 10.46 23.03 8.37
N GLN A 423 10.88 22.59 9.55
CA GLN A 423 12.06 21.72 9.71
C GLN A 423 11.62 20.30 10.06
N PRO A 424 12.13 19.28 9.35
CA PRO A 424 11.90 17.89 9.70
C PRO A 424 12.35 17.56 11.14
N GLY A 425 11.65 16.64 11.80
CA GLY A 425 12.04 16.15 13.14
C GLY A 425 11.63 17.05 14.31
N THR A 426 10.92 18.15 14.09
CA THR A 426 10.43 19.02 15.18
C THR A 426 9.21 18.46 15.91
N GLY A 427 8.60 17.39 15.39
CA GLY A 427 7.39 16.78 15.95
C GLY A 427 6.08 17.48 15.58
N GLY A 428 6.14 18.60 14.86
CA GLY A 428 5.01 19.34 14.29
C GLY A 428 5.20 19.61 12.80
N TYR A 429 4.20 20.20 12.15
CA TYR A 429 4.25 20.57 10.74
C TYR A 429 3.95 22.04 10.54
N ASP A 430 4.76 22.72 9.71
CA ASP A 430 4.50 24.06 9.23
C ASP A 430 4.05 24.04 7.78
N LEU A 431 2.96 24.76 7.51
CA LEU A 431 2.35 24.94 6.19
C LEU A 431 2.22 26.42 5.87
N ALA A 432 2.16 26.75 4.58
CA ALA A 432 1.74 28.06 4.13
C ALA A 432 0.67 27.95 3.04
N ILE A 433 -0.42 28.67 3.20
CA ILE A 433 -1.65 28.56 2.42
C ILE A 433 -1.91 29.90 1.72
N LEU A 434 -1.80 29.92 0.40
CA LEU A 434 -2.19 31.07 -0.40
C LEU A 434 -3.72 31.12 -0.55
N ARG A 435 -4.35 32.26 -0.25
CA ARG A 435 -5.76 32.50 -0.55
C ARG A 435 -5.98 32.66 -2.05
N GLU A 436 -6.63 31.68 -2.66
CA GLU A 436 -6.97 31.72 -4.08
C GLU A 436 -8.35 32.36 -4.30
N ALA A 437 -8.41 33.47 -4.99
CA ALA A 437 -9.67 34.20 -5.24
C ALA A 437 -10.64 33.44 -6.16
N ASN A 438 -10.09 32.69 -7.13
CA ASN A 438 -10.86 31.92 -8.13
C ASN A 438 -10.70 30.42 -7.94
N GLY A 439 -10.32 29.97 -6.72
CA GLY A 439 -10.15 28.57 -6.39
C GLY A 439 -11.46 27.86 -6.06
N ARG A 440 -11.38 26.56 -5.76
CA ARG A 440 -12.52 25.71 -5.36
C ARG A 440 -12.98 25.92 -3.90
N GLY A 441 -12.69 27.07 -3.28
CA GLY A 441 -13.16 27.50 -1.97
C GLY A 441 -12.33 27.03 -0.76
N GLY A 442 -11.54 25.96 -0.83
CA GLY A 442 -10.84 25.39 0.33
C GLY A 442 -9.83 26.34 1.00
N SER A 443 -8.98 27.03 0.22
CA SER A 443 -8.02 28.00 0.78
C SER A 443 -8.72 29.25 1.36
N ALA A 444 -9.81 29.72 0.71
CA ALA A 444 -10.61 30.80 1.26
C ALA A 444 -11.26 30.41 2.59
N PHE A 445 -11.86 29.20 2.65
CA PHE A 445 -12.45 28.67 3.87
C PHE A 445 -11.43 28.64 5.03
N LEU A 446 -10.21 28.13 4.80
CA LEU A 446 -9.17 28.10 5.81
C LEU A 446 -8.79 29.50 6.27
N HIS A 447 -8.61 30.46 5.36
CA HIS A 447 -8.31 31.84 5.73
C HIS A 447 -9.39 32.53 6.57
N ASP A 448 -10.65 32.14 6.37
CA ASP A 448 -11.81 32.76 7.03
C ASP A 448 -12.18 32.10 8.37
N THR A 449 -11.79 30.82 8.59
CA THR A 449 -12.31 30.04 9.71
C THR A 449 -11.25 29.45 10.64
N ILE A 450 -9.99 29.35 10.18
CA ILE A 450 -8.95 28.68 10.97
C ILE A 450 -8.54 29.53 12.18
N GLU A 451 -8.44 28.88 13.33
CA GLU A 451 -7.99 29.50 14.58
C GLU A 451 -7.17 28.53 15.43
N ASP A 452 -6.40 29.07 16.37
CA ASP A 452 -5.59 28.28 17.29
C ASP A 452 -6.45 27.30 18.11
N GLY A 453 -6.00 26.06 18.22
CA GLY A 453 -6.70 24.99 18.92
C GLY A 453 -7.72 24.23 18.08
N MET A 454 -8.06 24.67 16.87
CA MET A 454 -8.97 23.97 15.98
C MET A 454 -8.45 22.58 15.60
N GLU A 455 -9.31 21.58 15.67
CA GLU A 455 -8.99 20.22 15.24
C GLU A 455 -9.25 20.03 13.75
N LEU A 456 -8.31 19.40 13.08
CA LEU A 456 -8.36 19.04 11.64
C LEU A 456 -8.02 17.58 11.45
N ARG A 457 -8.37 17.03 10.29
CA ARG A 457 -7.89 15.71 9.84
C ARG A 457 -6.75 15.90 8.84
N LEU A 458 -5.71 15.09 9.00
CA LEU A 458 -4.50 15.16 8.20
C LEU A 458 -4.10 13.78 7.69
N ARG A 459 -3.82 13.69 6.39
CA ARG A 459 -3.23 12.53 5.73
C ARG A 459 -1.79 12.82 5.32
N GLY A 460 -0.95 11.79 5.28
CA GLY A 460 0.47 11.87 4.97
C GLY A 460 1.35 11.93 6.22
N PRO A 461 2.64 12.30 6.07
CA PRO A 461 3.23 12.98 4.91
C PRO A 461 3.46 12.07 3.70
N HIS A 462 3.37 12.65 2.49
CA HIS A 462 3.73 12.02 1.24
C HIS A 462 4.80 12.84 0.54
N ASN A 463 5.75 12.20 -0.15
CA ASN A 463 6.77 12.92 -0.91
C ASN A 463 6.82 12.43 -2.37
N LEU A 464 6.26 13.23 -3.27
CA LEU A 464 6.29 13.02 -4.72
C LEU A 464 7.29 13.95 -5.42
N PHE A 465 7.83 14.94 -4.69
CA PHE A 465 8.79 15.90 -5.17
C PHE A 465 10.11 15.75 -4.40
N ARG A 466 10.68 14.55 -4.43
CA ARG A 466 11.85 14.17 -3.63
C ARG A 466 13.10 14.92 -4.08
N LEU A 467 13.88 15.41 -3.12
CA LEU A 467 15.21 15.93 -3.36
C LEU A 467 16.19 14.74 -3.59
N ASP A 468 16.78 14.66 -4.78
CA ASP A 468 17.90 13.76 -5.05
C ASP A 468 19.17 14.38 -4.43
N GLU A 469 19.65 13.81 -3.33
CA GLU A 469 20.81 14.31 -2.60
C GLU A 469 22.15 13.89 -3.20
N SER A 470 22.15 13.13 -4.31
CA SER A 470 23.37 12.58 -4.91
C SER A 470 24.22 13.62 -5.66
N ALA A 471 23.59 14.66 -6.22
CA ALA A 471 24.31 15.70 -6.96
C ALA A 471 25.14 16.63 -6.03
N ASP A 472 26.08 17.32 -6.62
CA ASP A 472 26.92 18.30 -5.90
C ASP A 472 26.41 19.73 -6.01
N ARG A 473 25.57 20.02 -7.01
CA ARG A 473 25.07 21.37 -7.29
C ARG A 473 23.59 21.37 -7.65
N TYR A 474 22.89 22.39 -7.13
CA TYR A 474 21.44 22.51 -7.27
C TYR A 474 21.03 23.92 -7.63
N VAL A 475 20.04 24.03 -8.50
CA VAL A 475 19.30 25.26 -8.79
C VAL A 475 17.85 25.07 -8.36
N LEU A 476 17.37 25.91 -7.47
CA LEU A 476 16.03 25.88 -6.92
C LEU A 476 15.26 27.10 -7.43
N VAL A 477 14.17 26.90 -8.15
CA VAL A 477 13.37 28.00 -8.72
C VAL A 477 11.96 27.96 -8.14
N ALA A 478 11.59 29.02 -7.42
CA ALA A 478 10.28 29.14 -6.80
C ALA A 478 9.46 30.27 -7.45
N GLY A 479 8.17 30.01 -7.75
CA GLY A 479 7.22 31.03 -8.19
C GLY A 479 6.08 31.22 -7.19
N GLY A 480 6.01 32.37 -6.50
CA GLY A 480 4.98 32.65 -5.51
C GLY A 480 4.93 31.62 -4.38
N ILE A 481 3.76 30.98 -4.16
CA ILE A 481 3.61 29.97 -3.09
C ILE A 481 4.37 28.68 -3.35
N GLY A 482 4.88 28.46 -4.57
CA GLY A 482 5.81 27.36 -4.89
C GLY A 482 7.12 27.41 -4.09
N ILE A 483 7.32 28.44 -3.28
CA ILE A 483 8.43 28.50 -2.32
C ILE A 483 8.32 27.43 -1.22
N THR A 484 7.13 26.91 -0.93
CA THR A 484 6.90 26.01 0.20
C THR A 484 7.73 24.72 0.15
N PRO A 485 7.79 23.93 -0.92
CA PRO A 485 8.69 22.78 -0.98
C PRO A 485 10.16 23.21 -1.17
N ILE A 486 10.39 24.32 -1.87
CA ILE A 486 11.73 24.80 -2.21
C ILE A 486 12.51 25.26 -0.96
N ILE A 487 11.86 25.92 0.00
CA ILE A 487 12.54 26.36 1.24
C ILE A 487 13.02 25.16 2.06
N ALA A 488 12.25 24.10 2.14
CA ALA A 488 12.64 22.86 2.82
C ALA A 488 13.83 22.17 2.10
N MET A 489 13.87 22.21 0.76
CA MET A 489 15.01 21.72 -0.03
C MET A 489 16.27 22.57 0.22
N ALA A 490 16.13 23.91 0.24
CA ALA A 490 17.25 24.81 0.53
C ALA A 490 17.83 24.57 1.94
N ASP A 491 16.96 24.42 2.95
CA ASP A 491 17.38 24.09 4.32
C ASP A 491 18.15 22.74 4.35
N ARG A 492 17.63 21.75 3.66
CA ARG A 492 18.26 20.42 3.60
C ARG A 492 19.61 20.44 2.90
N LEU A 493 19.73 21.12 1.75
CA LEU A 493 20.99 21.27 1.02
C LEU A 493 22.03 22.04 1.84
N LYS A 494 21.62 23.08 2.56
CA LYS A 494 22.46 23.81 3.52
C LYS A 494 22.99 22.88 4.62
N ALA A 495 22.13 22.07 5.21
CA ALA A 495 22.52 21.11 6.24
C ALA A 495 23.50 20.04 5.74
N LEU A 496 23.39 19.65 4.47
CA LEU A 496 24.30 18.71 3.80
C LEU A 496 25.61 19.36 3.32
N GLY A 497 25.76 20.69 3.39
CA GLY A 497 26.92 21.42 2.85
C GLY A 497 27.02 21.39 1.33
N LYS A 498 25.89 21.14 0.62
CA LYS A 498 25.83 21.13 -0.84
C LYS A 498 25.82 22.55 -1.42
N SER A 499 26.28 22.70 -2.65
CA SER A 499 26.24 23.96 -3.40
C SER A 499 24.87 24.13 -4.03
N TYR A 500 24.17 25.25 -3.74
CA TYR A 500 22.86 25.54 -4.32
C TYR A 500 22.65 27.03 -4.56
N GLN A 501 21.71 27.36 -5.47
CA GLN A 501 21.18 28.70 -5.72
C GLN A 501 19.66 28.66 -5.65
N VAL A 502 19.05 29.66 -5.01
CA VAL A 502 17.61 29.85 -4.95
C VAL A 502 17.20 31.06 -5.76
N HIS A 503 16.38 30.88 -6.75
CA HIS A 503 15.73 31.94 -7.52
C HIS A 503 14.26 32.05 -7.11
N TYR A 504 13.91 33.11 -6.39
CA TYR A 504 12.56 33.33 -5.91
C TYR A 504 11.84 34.39 -6.72
N CYS A 505 10.83 34.01 -7.48
CA CYS A 505 10.05 34.88 -8.34
C CYS A 505 8.69 35.22 -7.71
N GLY A 506 8.34 36.50 -7.62
CA GLY A 506 7.06 36.95 -7.08
C GLY A 506 6.51 38.17 -7.82
N ARG A 507 5.23 38.48 -7.62
CA ARG A 507 4.62 39.70 -8.16
C ARG A 507 5.18 40.94 -7.50
N GLY A 508 5.44 40.88 -6.21
CA GLY A 508 6.03 41.91 -5.36
C GLY A 508 6.41 41.35 -4.00
N ARG A 509 7.34 41.96 -3.31
CA ARG A 509 7.89 41.47 -2.04
C ARG A 509 6.82 41.25 -0.97
N ALA A 510 5.78 42.08 -0.91
CA ALA A 510 4.71 41.96 0.08
C ALA A 510 3.94 40.64 -0.03
N SER A 511 3.90 40.03 -1.23
CA SER A 511 3.22 38.74 -1.51
C SER A 511 4.15 37.52 -1.48
N MET A 512 5.46 37.73 -1.18
CA MET A 512 6.47 36.67 -1.18
C MET A 512 6.61 36.07 0.22
N ALA A 513 6.01 34.93 0.44
CA ALA A 513 6.08 34.22 1.71
C ALA A 513 7.52 33.79 2.04
N PHE A 514 7.85 33.79 3.33
CA PHE A 514 9.16 33.42 3.87
C PHE A 514 10.36 34.28 3.38
N LEU A 515 10.14 35.41 2.71
CA LEU A 515 11.22 36.21 2.11
C LEU A 515 12.28 36.59 3.16
N HIS A 516 11.86 37.09 4.33
CA HIS A 516 12.79 37.45 5.41
C HIS A 516 13.57 36.26 5.98
N ARG A 517 12.94 35.09 6.05
CA ARG A 517 13.61 33.83 6.44
C ARG A 517 14.68 33.45 5.42
N LEU A 518 14.34 33.51 4.13
CA LEU A 518 15.28 33.21 3.05
C LEU A 518 16.45 34.17 3.00
N GLU A 519 16.20 35.47 3.13
CA GLU A 519 17.25 36.50 3.18
C GLU A 519 18.21 36.30 4.37
N ARG A 520 17.66 35.95 5.53
CA ARG A 520 18.47 35.68 6.75
C ARG A 520 19.26 34.40 6.64
N ASP A 521 18.63 33.31 6.18
CA ASP A 521 19.18 31.94 6.28
C ASP A 521 19.94 31.50 5.03
N HIS A 522 19.61 32.08 3.85
CA HIS A 522 20.15 31.70 2.53
C HIS A 522 20.63 32.90 1.70
N GLY A 523 20.77 34.11 2.29
CA GLY A 523 21.00 35.35 1.56
C GLY A 523 22.16 35.30 0.55
N SER A 524 23.25 34.58 0.86
CA SER A 524 24.39 34.40 -0.09
C SER A 524 24.09 33.53 -1.30
N CYS A 525 23.02 32.74 -1.25
CA CYS A 525 22.58 31.82 -2.29
C CYS A 525 21.20 32.20 -2.86
N LEU A 526 20.65 33.37 -2.51
CA LEU A 526 19.30 33.81 -2.88
C LEU A 526 19.34 34.91 -3.93
N SER A 527 18.59 34.73 -5.01
CA SER A 527 18.27 35.76 -5.99
C SER A 527 16.75 36.02 -5.96
N VAL A 528 16.35 37.24 -5.59
CA VAL A 528 14.94 37.66 -5.54
C VAL A 528 14.56 38.37 -6.82
N HIS A 529 13.44 37.97 -7.41
CA HIS A 529 12.91 38.51 -8.65
C HIS A 529 11.50 39.06 -8.39
N ALA A 530 11.40 40.30 -7.94
CA ALA A 530 10.14 41.01 -7.65
C ALA A 530 9.65 41.77 -8.88
N GLY A 531 8.46 41.40 -9.41
CA GLY A 531 7.92 41.96 -10.64
C GLY A 531 7.54 43.44 -10.55
N ASP A 532 7.13 43.93 -9.36
CA ASP A 532 6.85 45.35 -9.07
C ASP A 532 8.11 46.21 -9.04
N GLU A 533 9.27 45.61 -8.82
CA GLU A 533 10.59 46.28 -8.90
C GLU A 533 11.22 46.17 -10.31
N GLY A 534 10.47 45.61 -11.29
CA GLY A 534 10.97 45.39 -12.66
C GLY A 534 11.97 44.23 -12.78
N GLN A 535 12.18 43.46 -11.70
CA GLN A 535 13.14 42.37 -11.68
C GLN A 535 12.46 41.06 -12.14
N ARG A 536 12.89 40.58 -13.28
CA ARG A 536 12.42 39.29 -13.82
C ARG A 536 13.57 38.29 -13.91
N ALA A 537 13.30 37.04 -13.56
CA ALA A 537 14.26 35.97 -13.73
C ALA A 537 14.47 35.67 -15.21
N ASP A 538 15.72 35.60 -15.64
CA ASP A 538 16.11 35.06 -16.93
C ASP A 538 16.29 33.55 -16.80
N LEU A 539 15.22 32.79 -17.08
CA LEU A 539 15.24 31.33 -16.96
C LEU A 539 16.24 30.67 -17.91
N ALA A 540 16.48 31.27 -19.10
CA ALA A 540 17.43 30.71 -20.03
C ALA A 540 18.85 30.82 -19.48
N GLN A 541 19.19 31.98 -18.86
CA GLN A 541 20.49 32.16 -18.20
C GLN A 541 20.62 31.21 -17.00
N ILE A 542 19.57 31.09 -16.17
CA ILE A 542 19.57 30.20 -14.98
C ILE A 542 19.82 28.72 -15.38
N VAL A 543 19.20 28.27 -16.46
CA VAL A 543 19.38 26.89 -16.96
C VAL A 543 20.76 26.72 -17.58
N ASN A 544 21.25 27.72 -18.34
CA ASN A 544 22.60 27.67 -18.95
C ASN A 544 23.72 27.70 -17.92
N ASP A 545 23.51 28.32 -16.77
CA ASP A 545 24.45 28.38 -15.67
C ASP A 545 24.49 27.09 -14.83
N LEU A 546 23.59 26.11 -15.10
CA LEU A 546 23.60 24.82 -14.42
C LEU A 546 24.82 24.01 -14.89
N PRO A 547 25.74 23.65 -13.98
CA PRO A 547 26.92 22.88 -14.35
C PRO A 547 26.54 21.44 -14.69
N SER A 548 27.40 20.78 -15.47
CA SER A 548 27.23 19.35 -15.82
C SER A 548 27.05 18.50 -14.56
N GLY A 549 25.99 17.64 -14.56
CA GLY A 549 25.62 16.84 -13.40
C GLY A 549 24.86 17.58 -12.31
N GLY A 550 24.53 18.88 -12.52
CA GLY A 550 23.68 19.64 -11.62
C GLY A 550 22.21 19.27 -11.75
N GLN A 551 21.45 19.53 -10.68
CA GLN A 551 20.01 19.28 -10.59
C GLN A 551 19.24 20.60 -10.52
N ILE A 552 18.09 20.69 -11.20
CA ILE A 552 17.21 21.85 -11.14
C ILE A 552 15.81 21.43 -10.66
N TYR A 553 15.31 22.14 -9.65
CA TYR A 553 13.99 21.95 -9.04
C TYR A 553 13.14 23.18 -9.25
N VAL A 554 11.93 23.01 -9.80
CA VAL A 554 11.05 24.14 -10.12
C VAL A 554 9.65 23.90 -9.52
N CYS A 555 9.16 24.88 -8.75
CA CYS A 555 7.79 24.85 -8.25
C CYS A 555 7.15 26.25 -8.36
N GLY A 556 5.93 26.31 -8.89
CA GLY A 556 5.20 27.56 -9.09
C GLY A 556 4.09 27.51 -10.13
N PRO A 557 3.70 28.64 -10.69
CA PRO A 557 2.66 28.69 -11.73
C PRO A 557 3.02 27.85 -12.96
N GLY A 558 2.02 27.22 -13.59
CA GLY A 558 2.22 26.34 -14.75
C GLY A 558 3.07 26.93 -15.86
N ARG A 559 2.89 28.26 -16.16
CA ARG A 559 3.72 28.97 -17.15
C ARG A 559 5.23 28.98 -16.82
N LEU A 560 5.58 29.04 -15.52
CA LEU A 560 6.99 28.98 -15.08
C LEU A 560 7.56 27.58 -15.30
N ILE A 561 6.82 26.56 -14.91
CA ILE A 561 7.22 25.16 -15.06
C ILE A 561 7.34 24.78 -16.54
N SER A 562 6.34 25.12 -17.37
CA SER A 562 6.38 24.83 -18.81
C SER A 562 7.54 25.53 -19.53
N ALA A 563 7.87 26.78 -19.16
CA ALA A 563 9.02 27.48 -19.71
C ALA A 563 10.35 26.82 -19.28
N ALA A 564 10.46 26.43 -18.02
CA ALA A 564 11.65 25.69 -17.53
C ALA A 564 11.81 24.31 -18.21
N GLU A 565 10.71 23.57 -18.39
CA GLU A 565 10.69 22.27 -19.07
C GLU A 565 11.21 22.37 -20.53
N GLN A 566 10.79 23.43 -21.25
CA GLN A 566 11.27 23.66 -22.62
C GLN A 566 12.77 23.94 -22.64
N LEU A 567 13.25 24.78 -21.74
CA LEU A 567 14.65 25.20 -21.68
C LEU A 567 15.57 24.07 -21.21
N THR A 568 15.07 23.14 -20.38
CA THR A 568 15.84 22.00 -19.83
C THR A 568 15.78 20.75 -20.74
N ALA A 569 15.10 20.80 -21.87
CA ALA A 569 14.93 19.65 -22.77
C ALA A 569 16.23 19.01 -23.29
N HIS A 570 17.34 19.74 -23.23
CA HIS A 570 18.67 19.28 -23.63
C HIS A 570 19.47 18.64 -22.48
N LEU A 571 18.99 18.75 -21.24
CA LEU A 571 19.66 18.18 -20.08
C LEU A 571 19.45 16.65 -20.02
N PRO A 572 20.34 15.92 -19.37
CA PRO A 572 20.16 14.50 -19.11
C PRO A 572 18.85 14.21 -18.36
N ASP A 573 18.23 13.07 -18.65
CA ASP A 573 17.07 12.59 -17.90
C ASP A 573 17.37 12.53 -16.40
N GLY A 574 16.38 12.98 -15.59
CA GLY A 574 16.52 13.05 -14.14
C GLY A 574 17.27 14.29 -13.62
N SER A 575 17.66 15.25 -14.48
CA SER A 575 18.26 16.53 -14.04
C SER A 575 17.24 17.62 -13.77
N PHE A 576 16.01 17.50 -14.28
CA PHE A 576 14.92 18.46 -14.13
C PHE A 576 13.79 17.86 -13.33
N HIS A 577 13.41 18.53 -12.24
CA HIS A 577 12.34 18.13 -11.33
C HIS A 577 11.35 19.28 -11.14
N PHE A 578 10.08 18.98 -11.06
CA PHE A 578 9.05 19.98 -10.87
C PHE A 578 7.86 19.47 -10.08
N GLU A 579 7.10 20.40 -9.47
CA GLU A 579 5.83 20.10 -8.80
C GLU A 579 4.78 21.14 -9.19
N PHE A 580 3.60 20.65 -9.59
CA PHE A 580 2.41 21.48 -9.84
C PHE A 580 1.48 21.48 -8.62
N PHE A 581 0.96 22.67 -8.25
CA PHE A 581 -0.04 22.78 -7.18
C PHE A 581 -1.49 22.78 -7.67
N ALA A 582 -1.71 22.91 -8.97
CA ALA A 582 -3.02 22.80 -9.58
C ALA A 582 -2.94 21.86 -10.76
N ALA A 583 -3.87 20.92 -10.84
CA ALA A 583 -4.09 20.21 -12.09
C ALA A 583 -4.37 21.25 -13.18
N GLY A 584 -3.71 21.12 -14.32
CA GLY A 584 -4.20 21.74 -15.54
C GLY A 584 -5.68 21.36 -15.66
N SER A 585 -6.53 22.25 -16.14
CA SER A 585 -7.98 22.02 -16.31
C SER A 585 -8.24 20.87 -17.31
N ALA A 586 -7.96 19.65 -16.90
CA ALA A 586 -8.29 18.42 -17.63
C ALA A 586 -9.71 17.95 -17.23
N GLY A 587 -10.68 18.87 -17.21
CA GLY A 587 -12.07 18.49 -17.30
C GLY A 587 -12.27 17.83 -18.66
N LEU A 588 -12.84 16.62 -18.69
CA LEU A 588 -13.25 15.99 -19.94
C LEU A 588 -14.31 16.87 -20.59
N ASP A 589 -14.04 17.35 -21.80
CA ASP A 589 -15.00 18.05 -22.61
C ASP A 589 -15.58 17.08 -23.65
N PRO A 590 -16.81 16.57 -23.47
CA PRO A 590 -17.41 15.58 -24.36
C PRO A 590 -17.52 16.06 -25.81
N ALA A 591 -17.44 17.39 -26.05
CA ALA A 591 -17.46 17.94 -27.38
C ALA A 591 -16.14 17.76 -28.16
N VAL A 592 -15.05 17.54 -27.45
CA VAL A 592 -13.69 17.40 -28.01
C VAL A 592 -13.16 15.97 -27.82
N GLU A 593 -13.55 15.31 -26.72
CA GLU A 593 -13.07 13.98 -26.35
C GLU A 593 -13.68 12.90 -27.25
N LYS A 594 -12.93 11.83 -27.46
CA LYS A 594 -13.40 10.63 -28.16
C LYS A 594 -13.46 9.45 -27.18
N GLY A 595 -14.54 8.67 -27.25
CA GLY A 595 -14.56 7.36 -26.61
C GLY A 595 -13.52 6.43 -27.23
N PHE A 596 -13.08 5.42 -26.47
CA PHE A 596 -12.09 4.43 -26.92
C PHE A 596 -12.30 3.08 -26.23
N GLU A 597 -11.75 2.04 -26.86
CA GLU A 597 -11.81 0.68 -26.35
C GLU A 597 -10.51 0.31 -25.63
N VAL A 598 -10.61 -0.48 -24.56
CA VAL A 598 -9.47 -0.95 -23.77
C VAL A 598 -9.59 -2.44 -23.51
N ASP A 599 -8.56 -3.20 -23.87
CA ASP A 599 -8.43 -4.59 -23.47
C ASP A 599 -7.56 -4.68 -22.20
N LEU A 600 -8.06 -5.33 -21.18
CA LEU A 600 -7.37 -5.62 -19.93
C LEU A 600 -6.81 -7.05 -20.01
N ALA A 601 -5.51 -7.18 -20.26
CA ALA A 601 -4.89 -8.43 -20.63
C ALA A 601 -4.91 -9.48 -19.52
N ASP A 602 -4.74 -9.06 -18.26
CA ASP A 602 -4.66 -9.97 -17.12
C ASP A 602 -6.04 -10.45 -16.67
N SER A 603 -7.07 -9.60 -16.79
CA SER A 603 -8.45 -9.93 -16.44
C SER A 603 -9.25 -10.51 -17.61
N GLY A 604 -8.75 -10.39 -18.86
CA GLY A 604 -9.43 -10.85 -20.06
C GLY A 604 -10.69 -10.04 -20.41
N LEU A 605 -10.85 -8.84 -19.85
CA LEU A 605 -12.00 -7.97 -20.06
C LEU A 605 -11.71 -6.95 -21.17
N SER A 606 -12.76 -6.59 -21.93
CA SER A 606 -12.73 -5.42 -22.82
C SER A 606 -13.72 -4.38 -22.31
N LEU A 607 -13.25 -3.15 -22.16
CA LEU A 607 -14.02 -2.02 -21.67
C LEU A 607 -14.19 -0.97 -22.77
N SER A 608 -15.34 -0.33 -22.79
CA SER A 608 -15.58 0.87 -23.59
C SER A 608 -15.57 2.08 -22.65
N VAL A 609 -14.69 3.03 -22.91
CA VAL A 609 -14.55 4.28 -22.12
C VAL A 609 -15.24 5.41 -22.87
N ALA A 610 -16.27 5.99 -22.28
CA ALA A 610 -17.03 7.07 -22.90
C ALA A 610 -16.23 8.40 -22.99
N ALA A 611 -16.68 9.35 -23.81
CA ALA A 611 -16.02 10.64 -23.97
C ALA A 611 -16.00 11.48 -22.68
N ASP A 612 -17.00 11.32 -21.83
CA ASP A 612 -17.19 12.01 -20.54
C ASP A 612 -16.72 11.20 -19.32
N GLU A 613 -16.13 10.02 -19.56
CA GLU A 613 -15.69 9.10 -18.51
C GLU A 613 -14.17 8.97 -18.49
N THR A 614 -13.57 8.85 -17.29
CA THR A 614 -12.14 8.52 -17.18
C THR A 614 -11.92 7.01 -17.33
N LEU A 615 -10.74 6.62 -17.81
CA LEU A 615 -10.34 5.21 -17.84
C LEU A 615 -10.38 4.58 -16.43
N LEU A 616 -9.99 5.33 -15.41
CA LEU A 616 -10.06 4.91 -14.02
C LEU A 616 -11.49 4.55 -13.60
N ASP A 617 -12.47 5.38 -13.94
CA ASP A 617 -13.87 5.13 -13.58
C ASP A 617 -14.42 3.89 -14.28
N ALA A 618 -14.09 3.68 -15.54
CA ALA A 618 -14.44 2.47 -16.28
C ALA A 618 -13.82 1.20 -15.68
N ILE A 619 -12.54 1.25 -15.27
CA ILE A 619 -11.85 0.13 -14.61
C ILE A 619 -12.52 -0.19 -13.27
N LEU A 620 -12.80 0.82 -12.45
CA LEU A 620 -13.47 0.64 -11.15
C LEU A 620 -14.91 0.12 -11.31
N ALA A 621 -15.65 0.61 -12.31
CA ALA A 621 -16.99 0.14 -12.64
C ALA A 621 -17.01 -1.34 -13.08
N ALA A 622 -15.94 -1.79 -13.75
CA ALA A 622 -15.76 -3.20 -14.09
C ALA A 622 -15.40 -4.08 -12.87
N GLY A 623 -15.23 -3.49 -11.70
CA GLY A 623 -14.91 -4.19 -10.45
C GLY A 623 -13.44 -4.54 -10.28
N ILE A 624 -12.55 -3.94 -11.07
CA ILE A 624 -11.10 -4.10 -10.94
C ILE A 624 -10.59 -3.08 -9.92
N ASP A 625 -9.91 -3.58 -8.89
CA ASP A 625 -9.31 -2.75 -7.86
C ASP A 625 -8.00 -2.16 -8.37
N ILE A 626 -7.97 -0.84 -8.47
CA ILE A 626 -6.79 -0.07 -8.82
C ILE A 626 -6.57 1.05 -7.81
N ALA A 627 -5.31 1.22 -7.39
CA ALA A 627 -4.98 2.30 -6.48
C ALA A 627 -5.32 3.66 -7.14
N CYS A 628 -6.04 4.51 -6.43
CA CYS A 628 -6.30 5.88 -6.86
C CYS A 628 -6.38 6.82 -5.66
N ASP A 629 -5.86 8.04 -5.82
CA ASP A 629 -5.89 9.06 -4.76
C ASP A 629 -6.36 10.41 -5.30
N CYS A 630 -5.51 11.17 -5.99
CA CYS A 630 -5.83 12.55 -6.39
C CYS A 630 -6.91 12.67 -7.48
N ARG A 631 -7.05 11.69 -8.36
CA ARG A 631 -7.90 11.73 -9.57
C ARG A 631 -7.64 12.91 -10.53
N GLU A 632 -6.47 13.54 -10.40
CA GLU A 632 -6.08 14.77 -11.11
C GLU A 632 -4.76 14.60 -11.89
N GLY A 633 -4.20 13.38 -11.97
CA GLY A 633 -2.93 13.12 -12.66
C GLY A 633 -1.68 13.67 -11.95
N LEU A 634 -1.75 13.93 -10.64
CA LEU A 634 -0.67 14.56 -9.87
C LEU A 634 0.08 13.59 -8.95
N CYS A 635 -0.50 12.45 -8.57
CA CYS A 635 0.07 11.59 -7.51
C CYS A 635 0.68 10.29 -8.00
N GLY A 636 0.40 9.85 -9.23
CA GLY A 636 0.91 8.60 -9.77
C GLY A 636 0.23 7.32 -9.28
N SER A 637 -0.70 7.41 -8.31
CA SER A 637 -1.30 6.22 -7.68
C SER A 637 -2.08 5.32 -8.65
N CYS A 638 -2.66 5.90 -9.70
CA CYS A 638 -3.47 5.21 -10.69
C CYS A 638 -2.67 4.82 -11.96
N GLU A 639 -1.35 4.64 -11.82
CA GLU A 639 -0.49 4.20 -12.91
C GLU A 639 -0.89 2.81 -13.39
N VAL A 640 -1.01 2.65 -14.70
CA VAL A 640 -1.25 1.37 -15.37
C VAL A 640 -0.21 1.16 -16.47
N THR A 641 0.16 -0.10 -16.70
CA THR A 641 1.10 -0.46 -17.76
C THR A 641 0.37 -0.58 -19.08
N VAL A 642 0.90 0.06 -20.10
CA VAL A 642 0.42 0.00 -21.48
C VAL A 642 1.21 -1.08 -22.23
N LEU A 643 0.50 -2.07 -22.76
CA LEU A 643 1.07 -3.16 -23.56
C LEU A 643 1.01 -2.84 -25.05
N GLU A 644 -0.10 -2.25 -25.51
CA GLU A 644 -0.32 -1.88 -26.92
C GLU A 644 -1.19 -0.60 -27.01
N GLY A 645 -0.99 0.19 -28.05
CA GLY A 645 -1.72 1.42 -28.33
C GLY A 645 -0.93 2.68 -27.97
N GLU A 646 -1.42 3.85 -28.37
CA GLU A 646 -0.80 5.15 -28.12
C GLU A 646 -1.60 5.96 -27.09
N VAL A 647 -0.90 6.59 -26.16
CA VAL A 647 -1.48 7.34 -25.05
C VAL A 647 -1.38 8.84 -25.27
N ASP A 648 -2.50 9.53 -25.06
CA ASP A 648 -2.55 10.97 -24.84
C ASP A 648 -2.27 11.25 -23.36
N HIS A 649 -0.99 11.49 -23.04
CA HIS A 649 -0.53 11.73 -21.68
C HIS A 649 -0.96 13.10 -21.18
N ARG A 650 -1.76 13.12 -20.12
CA ARG A 650 -2.29 14.34 -19.48
C ARG A 650 -1.86 14.49 -18.04
N ASP A 651 -1.12 13.51 -17.52
CA ASP A 651 -0.58 13.52 -16.18
C ASP A 651 0.61 14.48 -16.05
N MET A 652 0.91 14.82 -14.81
CA MET A 652 2.07 15.62 -14.43
C MET A 652 3.10 14.76 -13.63
N VAL A 653 3.06 13.44 -13.81
CA VAL A 653 3.88 12.48 -13.07
C VAL A 653 5.00 11.94 -13.92
N LEU A 654 4.68 11.51 -15.14
CA LEU A 654 5.65 10.90 -16.04
C LEU A 654 6.58 11.94 -16.64
N THR A 655 7.86 11.63 -16.67
CA THR A 655 8.89 12.40 -17.38
C THR A 655 8.65 12.35 -18.90
N ARG A 656 9.32 13.22 -19.65
CA ARG A 656 9.22 13.24 -21.12
C ARG A 656 9.66 11.91 -21.75
N SER A 657 10.75 11.31 -21.25
CA SER A 657 11.24 10.02 -21.74
C SER A 657 10.28 8.88 -21.42
N GLU A 658 9.65 8.89 -20.25
CA GLU A 658 8.65 7.90 -19.88
C GLU A 658 7.37 8.01 -20.70
N ARG A 659 6.90 9.23 -20.98
CA ARG A 659 5.79 9.47 -21.94
C ARG A 659 6.16 9.01 -23.34
N GLY A 660 7.40 9.33 -23.82
CA GLY A 660 7.87 8.90 -25.12
C GLY A 660 8.02 7.38 -25.25
N GLY A 661 8.27 6.67 -24.14
CA GLY A 661 8.31 5.21 -24.07
C GLY A 661 6.94 4.54 -24.18
N ASN A 662 5.86 5.28 -23.95
CA ASN A 662 4.46 4.87 -24.08
C ASN A 662 4.11 3.52 -23.40
N THR A 663 4.83 3.19 -22.31
CA THR A 663 4.68 1.92 -21.60
C THR A 663 3.84 2.03 -20.32
N ARG A 664 3.51 3.25 -19.90
CA ARG A 664 2.75 3.56 -18.68
C ARG A 664 1.83 4.75 -18.90
N MET A 665 0.71 4.80 -18.19
CA MET A 665 -0.18 5.94 -18.18
C MET A 665 -0.90 6.11 -16.84
N MET A 666 -1.37 7.32 -16.55
CA MET A 666 -2.24 7.59 -15.40
C MET A 666 -3.70 7.47 -15.81
N SER A 667 -4.38 6.43 -15.34
CA SER A 667 -5.75 6.10 -15.76
C SER A 667 -6.80 7.16 -15.39
N CYS A 668 -6.52 8.01 -14.40
CA CYS A 668 -7.47 9.04 -13.95
C CYS A 668 -7.58 10.26 -14.88
N CYS A 669 -6.61 10.49 -15.78
CA CYS A 669 -6.55 11.69 -16.61
C CYS A 669 -6.12 11.44 -18.06
N SER A 670 -5.18 10.50 -18.29
CA SER A 670 -4.69 10.17 -19.63
C SER A 670 -5.69 9.32 -20.40
N ARG A 671 -5.68 9.44 -21.72
CA ARG A 671 -6.62 8.79 -22.62
C ARG A 671 -5.89 8.08 -23.76
N SER A 672 -6.62 7.37 -24.59
CA SER A 672 -6.08 6.89 -25.85
C SER A 672 -5.89 8.05 -26.83
N LEU A 673 -4.78 8.08 -27.54
CA LEU A 673 -4.53 9.07 -28.58
C LEU A 673 -5.52 8.87 -29.74
N ASN A 674 -6.25 9.95 -30.05
CA ASN A 674 -7.24 9.98 -31.14
C ASN A 674 -8.40 8.97 -31.08
N GLY A 675 -8.66 8.35 -29.89
CA GLY A 675 -9.70 7.34 -29.72
C GLY A 675 -9.29 5.94 -30.23
N GLY A 676 -7.99 5.68 -30.37
CA GLY A 676 -7.47 4.36 -30.71
C GLY A 676 -7.70 3.35 -29.60
N LYS A 677 -7.52 2.07 -29.88
CA LYS A 677 -7.64 1.01 -28.89
C LYS A 677 -6.37 0.91 -28.04
N LEU A 678 -6.53 0.68 -26.74
CA LEU A 678 -5.43 0.39 -25.80
C LEU A 678 -5.50 -1.05 -25.31
N LYS A 679 -4.34 -1.59 -24.94
CA LYS A 679 -4.23 -2.85 -24.19
C LYS A 679 -3.36 -2.63 -22.97
N LEU A 680 -3.88 -2.98 -21.81
CA LEU A 680 -3.28 -2.72 -20.52
C LEU A 680 -3.00 -4.02 -19.76
N ALA A 681 -1.97 -4.04 -18.92
CA ALA A 681 -1.68 -5.13 -18.00
C ALA A 681 -2.50 -4.95 -16.70
N LEU A 682 -3.77 -5.33 -16.76
CA LEU A 682 -4.74 -5.33 -15.67
C LEU A 682 -5.63 -6.57 -15.72
#